data_6b2687f7d6b31b6f077405960cfc9120
#
_entry.id   6b2687f7d6b31b6f077405960cfc9120
#
_cell.length_a   1.000
_cell.length_b   1.000
_cell.length_c   1.000
_cell.angle_alpha   90.00
_cell.angle_beta   90.00
_cell.angle_gamma   90.00
#
_symmetry.space_group_name_H-M   'P 1'
#
loop_
_entity.id
_entity.type
_entity.pdbx_description
1 polymer ?
#
loop_
_entity_poly.entity_id
_entity_poly.type
_entity_poly.pdbx_seq_one_letter_code
_entity_poly.pdbx_strand_id
1 'polypeptide(L)'
;MDRLARLFNPRSIAVVGGGAWGGEVIRQCQKIGFAGEIWVVHPTRDDVAGLTPYQAIADLPGPPDAVFIGVNRHATVDAVRSLSGIGAGGAICFASGFREAVHEVSDGDDLQKALLAAAGDMPLIGPNCYGFLNYLDGVALWPDQHGGLPTDSGVALIAQSSNVAINLTMQARGLPLAYVVTVGNQAQTGLSEIGKTLLANPKVTALGLYIEGLDDLGELIALAQVARDLGKAIVALKTGQSEQAQQAAISHTASLAGSDAGANALFDRLGIGRVSSLSAFLETLKLLHVVGPLEAPRIASMSCSGGEASLMADMAHGSEVIFPPLTQEQRAVLRETLGPIVSLSNPLDYHTFIWGDEDAMAATFAAMMSEEVALGVVILDFPRPDRCTSPDWELVLNAVARAQGQAGRPIAVLSSLVENMPETVAHRLVGQGVLPLCGMAEAVEAIAVAARFGKGPSCEVFVPPTVAPAIVLSEAQAKLALASYGLALPRSLRLAGSAELPAVAKQLGFPLVLKGEGVAHKTDAGAVVVGINDEAALLAAAKAMPATSFLVEEMILDTTVELLIGIILDPAHGYVLTLAAGGTMTEILNDSASVILPVTGQQVLDALARLRIAPLLDGYRGAAPVNKDAIVDAVLAVQSYVLAETPFEIEINPLMSGPDRAIAADALITTGERHD
;
A
#
# COMPACT_ATOMS: atom_id res chain seq x y z
N MET A 1 4.69 -29.43 3.28
CA MET A 1 5.35 -29.06 2.00
C MET A 1 4.58 -27.92 1.42
N ASP A 2 5.27 -26.91 0.89
CA ASP A 2 4.61 -25.81 0.17
C ASP A 2 3.85 -26.36 -1.04
N ARG A 3 2.52 -26.13 -1.10
CA ARG A 3 1.67 -26.66 -2.19
C ARG A 3 2.00 -26.06 -3.55
N LEU A 4 2.65 -24.89 -3.58
CA LEU A 4 3.03 -24.17 -4.80
C LEU A 4 4.43 -24.59 -5.34
N ALA A 5 5.20 -25.37 -4.59
CA ALA A 5 6.58 -25.70 -4.93
C ALA A 5 6.71 -26.39 -6.30
N ARG A 6 5.82 -27.34 -6.61
CA ARG A 6 5.82 -28.04 -7.92
C ARG A 6 5.45 -27.09 -9.05
N LEU A 7 4.51 -26.16 -8.83
CA LEU A 7 4.06 -25.20 -9.83
C LEU A 7 5.18 -24.22 -10.21
N PHE A 8 5.87 -23.64 -9.23
CA PHE A 8 6.90 -22.62 -9.49
C PHE A 8 8.27 -23.19 -9.85
N ASN A 9 8.56 -24.45 -9.52
CA ASN A 9 9.80 -25.16 -9.85
C ASN A 9 9.50 -26.51 -10.52
N PRO A 10 8.87 -26.51 -11.72
CA PRO A 10 8.45 -27.73 -12.38
C PRO A 10 9.62 -28.47 -13.05
N ARG A 11 9.52 -29.80 -13.07
CA ARG A 11 10.33 -30.67 -13.91
C ARG A 11 9.61 -31.03 -15.22
N SER A 12 8.29 -30.92 -15.22
CA SER A 12 7.43 -31.13 -16.37
C SER A 12 6.36 -30.06 -16.48
N ILE A 13 6.15 -29.56 -17.69
CA ILE A 13 5.13 -28.57 -18.02
C ILE A 13 4.16 -29.21 -19.02
N ALA A 14 2.85 -29.03 -18.78
CA ALA A 14 1.84 -29.35 -19.77
C ALA A 14 1.16 -28.08 -20.32
N VAL A 15 0.92 -28.05 -21.63
CA VAL A 15 0.15 -26.99 -22.29
C VAL A 15 -1.12 -27.61 -22.86
N VAL A 16 -2.28 -27.23 -22.30
CA VAL A 16 -3.59 -27.70 -22.74
C VAL A 16 -4.19 -26.68 -23.69
N GLY A 17 -4.31 -27.08 -24.98
CA GLY A 17 -4.77 -26.25 -26.09
C GLY A 17 -3.66 -25.90 -27.06
N GLY A 18 -4.03 -25.79 -28.32
CA GLY A 18 -3.07 -25.60 -29.43
C GLY A 18 -3.29 -24.29 -30.19
N GLY A 19 -3.93 -23.29 -29.62
CA GLY A 19 -4.08 -21.95 -30.19
C GLY A 19 -2.78 -21.17 -30.23
N ALA A 20 -2.84 -19.91 -30.66
CA ALA A 20 -1.67 -19.02 -30.70
C ALA A 20 -0.98 -18.92 -29.36
N TRP A 21 -1.75 -18.80 -28.27
CA TRP A 21 -1.27 -18.64 -26.88
C TRP A 21 -0.52 -19.88 -26.38
N GLY A 22 -1.07 -21.10 -26.61
CA GLY A 22 -0.39 -22.32 -26.18
C GLY A 22 0.94 -22.54 -26.92
N GLY A 23 0.99 -22.25 -28.22
CA GLY A 23 2.23 -22.29 -29.00
C GLY A 23 3.25 -21.26 -28.53
N GLU A 24 2.80 -20.10 -28.06
CA GLU A 24 3.70 -19.06 -27.52
C GLU A 24 4.30 -19.48 -26.17
N VAL A 25 3.54 -20.07 -25.27
CA VAL A 25 4.08 -20.62 -24.01
C VAL A 25 5.23 -21.60 -24.29
N ILE A 26 5.07 -22.49 -25.26
CA ILE A 26 6.13 -23.45 -25.64
C ILE A 26 7.38 -22.70 -26.11
N ARG A 27 7.22 -21.69 -26.98
CA ARG A 27 8.34 -20.89 -27.49
C ARG A 27 9.05 -20.12 -26.38
N GLN A 28 8.30 -19.56 -25.44
CA GLN A 28 8.90 -18.83 -24.31
C GLN A 28 9.62 -19.78 -23.34
N CYS A 29 9.09 -21.00 -23.07
CA CYS A 29 9.81 -22.04 -22.33
C CYS A 29 11.14 -22.41 -23.01
N GLN A 30 11.14 -22.60 -24.33
CA GLN A 30 12.35 -22.90 -25.08
C GLN A 30 13.35 -21.73 -25.07
N LYS A 31 12.85 -20.51 -25.25
CA LYS A 31 13.67 -19.28 -25.28
C LYS A 31 14.36 -19.01 -23.94
N ILE A 32 13.67 -19.22 -22.81
CA ILE A 32 14.24 -19.01 -21.47
C ILE A 32 15.20 -20.13 -21.05
N GLY A 33 15.24 -21.25 -21.82
CA GLY A 33 16.13 -22.36 -21.55
C GLY A 33 15.57 -23.40 -20.57
N PHE A 34 14.26 -23.60 -20.53
CA PHE A 34 13.66 -24.64 -19.70
C PHE A 34 14.21 -26.01 -20.02
N ALA A 35 14.80 -26.66 -19.01
CA ALA A 35 15.49 -27.94 -19.19
C ALA A 35 14.59 -29.18 -18.95
N GLY A 36 13.35 -28.98 -18.47
CA GLY A 36 12.38 -30.03 -18.19
C GLY A 36 11.61 -30.49 -19.43
N GLU A 37 10.67 -31.40 -19.20
CA GLU A 37 9.80 -31.93 -20.28
C GLU A 37 8.62 -30.99 -20.55
N ILE A 38 8.30 -30.79 -21.82
CA ILE A 38 7.13 -30.00 -22.25
C ILE A 38 6.18 -30.95 -22.98
N TRP A 39 4.97 -31.12 -22.43
CA TRP A 39 3.91 -31.92 -22.99
C TRP A 39 2.79 -31.04 -23.51
N VAL A 40 2.24 -31.40 -24.65
CA VAL A 40 1.13 -30.66 -25.26
C VAL A 40 -0.10 -31.55 -25.32
N VAL A 41 -1.25 -31.02 -25.00
CA VAL A 41 -2.55 -31.73 -25.09
C VAL A 41 -3.42 -31.01 -26.13
N HIS A 42 -3.75 -31.70 -27.24
CA HIS A 42 -4.67 -31.20 -28.25
C HIS A 42 -5.39 -32.37 -28.96
N PRO A 43 -6.74 -32.36 -29.05
CA PRO A 43 -7.49 -33.53 -29.49
C PRO A 43 -7.35 -33.83 -30.99
N THR A 44 -6.94 -32.88 -31.84
CA THR A 44 -7.01 -33.00 -33.30
C THR A 44 -5.80 -32.48 -34.07
N ARG A 45 -4.86 -31.79 -33.43
CA ARG A 45 -3.64 -31.31 -34.09
C ARG A 45 -2.54 -32.37 -34.06
N ASP A 46 -1.75 -32.42 -35.11
CA ASP A 46 -0.59 -33.30 -35.22
C ASP A 46 0.71 -32.63 -34.73
N ASP A 47 0.70 -31.29 -34.70
CA ASP A 47 1.85 -30.46 -34.25
C ASP A 47 1.36 -29.18 -33.56
N VAL A 48 2.05 -28.80 -32.46
CA VAL A 48 1.93 -27.48 -31.81
C VAL A 48 3.34 -27.00 -31.45
N ALA A 49 3.79 -25.97 -32.16
CA ALA A 49 5.11 -25.35 -31.96
C ALA A 49 6.28 -26.38 -32.01
N GLY A 50 6.20 -27.36 -32.90
CA GLY A 50 7.22 -28.38 -33.09
C GLY A 50 7.11 -29.61 -32.17
N LEU A 51 6.07 -29.69 -31.37
CA LEU A 51 5.83 -30.83 -30.47
C LEU A 51 4.60 -31.63 -30.91
N THR A 52 4.68 -32.96 -30.81
CA THR A 52 3.55 -33.86 -31.10
C THR A 52 2.61 -33.89 -29.88
N PRO A 53 1.32 -33.46 -30.00
CA PRO A 53 0.39 -33.44 -28.90
C PRO A 53 -0.11 -34.82 -28.48
N TYR A 54 -0.37 -35.00 -27.17
CA TYR A 54 -1.23 -36.04 -26.66
C TYR A 54 -2.71 -35.68 -26.95
N GLN A 55 -3.56 -36.66 -27.20
CA GLN A 55 -4.96 -36.40 -27.58
C GLN A 55 -5.82 -36.00 -26.37
N ALA A 56 -5.48 -36.51 -25.20
CA ALA A 56 -6.19 -36.20 -23.93
C ALA A 56 -5.22 -36.06 -22.78
N ILE A 57 -5.67 -35.42 -21.69
CA ILE A 57 -4.89 -35.27 -20.43
C ILE A 57 -4.55 -36.65 -19.85
N ALA A 58 -5.43 -37.62 -20.00
CA ALA A 58 -5.21 -38.99 -19.55
C ALA A 58 -4.09 -39.75 -20.28
N ASP A 59 -3.69 -39.27 -21.45
CA ASP A 59 -2.61 -39.89 -22.27
C ASP A 59 -1.22 -39.35 -21.91
N LEU A 60 -1.13 -38.37 -20.98
CA LEU A 60 0.15 -37.81 -20.52
C LEU A 60 1.00 -38.87 -19.82
N PRO A 61 2.35 -38.81 -19.94
CA PRO A 61 3.27 -39.79 -19.34
C PRO A 61 3.16 -39.87 -17.79
N GLY A 62 2.61 -38.83 -17.17
CA GLY A 62 2.42 -38.72 -15.74
C GLY A 62 1.77 -37.41 -15.32
N PRO A 63 1.57 -37.16 -14.03
CA PRO A 63 1.03 -35.91 -13.54
C PRO A 63 2.03 -34.76 -13.76
N PRO A 64 1.69 -33.75 -14.58
CA PRO A 64 2.59 -32.61 -14.83
C PRO A 64 2.75 -31.76 -13.55
N ASP A 65 3.93 -31.15 -13.37
CA ASP A 65 4.17 -30.27 -12.23
C ASP A 65 3.48 -28.92 -12.39
N ALA A 66 3.50 -28.37 -13.61
CA ALA A 66 2.85 -27.10 -13.92
C ALA A 66 2.06 -27.19 -15.23
N VAL A 67 0.89 -26.56 -15.29
CA VAL A 67 0.03 -26.63 -16.46
C VAL A 67 -0.43 -25.24 -16.90
N PHE A 68 -0.30 -24.93 -18.19
CA PHE A 68 -0.96 -23.79 -18.80
C PHE A 68 -2.25 -24.25 -19.52
N ILE A 69 -3.40 -23.65 -19.16
CA ILE A 69 -4.71 -23.99 -19.73
C ILE A 69 -5.14 -22.87 -20.66
N GLY A 70 -4.92 -23.06 -21.96
CA GLY A 70 -5.22 -22.12 -23.05
C GLY A 70 -6.45 -22.51 -23.87
N VAL A 71 -7.53 -22.95 -23.22
CA VAL A 71 -8.82 -23.28 -23.85
C VAL A 71 -9.93 -22.34 -23.36
N ASN A 72 -11.13 -22.40 -23.98
CA ASN A 72 -12.25 -21.57 -23.56
C ASN A 72 -12.72 -21.89 -22.10
N ARG A 73 -13.46 -20.96 -21.47
CA ARG A 73 -13.85 -21.02 -20.06
C ARG A 73 -14.59 -22.30 -19.65
N HIS A 74 -15.47 -22.86 -20.51
CA HIS A 74 -16.20 -24.10 -20.20
C HIS A 74 -15.26 -25.32 -20.26
N ALA A 75 -14.46 -25.43 -21.32
CA ALA A 75 -13.47 -26.49 -21.44
C ALA A 75 -12.37 -26.40 -20.36
N THR A 76 -12.11 -25.23 -19.83
CA THR A 76 -11.18 -25.02 -18.72
C THR A 76 -11.62 -25.76 -17.47
N VAL A 77 -12.90 -25.74 -17.12
CA VAL A 77 -13.44 -26.47 -15.91
C VAL A 77 -13.20 -27.97 -16.06
N ASP A 78 -13.43 -28.54 -17.24
CA ASP A 78 -13.22 -29.98 -17.52
C ASP A 78 -11.73 -30.35 -17.51
N ALA A 79 -10.89 -29.48 -18.07
CA ALA A 79 -9.43 -29.65 -18.04
C ALA A 79 -8.90 -29.62 -16.59
N VAL A 80 -9.33 -28.65 -15.78
CA VAL A 80 -8.95 -28.55 -14.36
C VAL A 80 -9.38 -29.78 -13.57
N ARG A 81 -10.61 -30.29 -13.79
CA ARG A 81 -11.09 -31.53 -13.14
C ARG A 81 -10.22 -32.73 -13.50
N SER A 82 -9.86 -32.86 -14.77
CA SER A 82 -9.02 -33.96 -15.24
C SER A 82 -7.60 -33.86 -14.65
N LEU A 83 -7.00 -32.66 -14.62
CA LEU A 83 -5.67 -32.41 -14.10
C LEU A 83 -5.60 -32.63 -12.59
N SER A 84 -6.59 -32.14 -11.83
CA SER A 84 -6.72 -32.42 -10.40
C SER A 84 -6.84 -33.93 -10.15
N GLY A 85 -7.65 -34.63 -10.96
CA GLY A 85 -7.84 -36.07 -10.85
C GLY A 85 -6.58 -36.92 -11.05
N ILE A 86 -5.63 -36.48 -11.90
CA ILE A 86 -4.34 -37.16 -12.10
C ILE A 86 -3.23 -36.66 -11.15
N GLY A 87 -3.51 -35.67 -10.28
CA GLY A 87 -2.56 -35.14 -9.31
C GLY A 87 -1.52 -34.17 -9.90
N ALA A 88 -1.89 -33.33 -10.86
CA ALA A 88 -1.04 -32.25 -11.35
C ALA A 88 -0.59 -31.33 -10.19
N GLY A 89 0.61 -30.74 -10.32
CA GLY A 89 1.20 -29.89 -9.28
C GLY A 89 0.56 -28.51 -9.16
N GLY A 90 -0.07 -28.01 -10.22
CA GLY A 90 -0.80 -26.75 -10.26
C GLY A 90 -1.07 -26.28 -11.68
N ALA A 91 -2.01 -25.33 -11.85
CA ALA A 91 -2.41 -24.85 -13.15
C ALA A 91 -2.56 -23.32 -13.23
N ILE A 92 -2.28 -22.77 -14.40
CA ILE A 92 -2.57 -21.40 -14.80
C ILE A 92 -3.85 -21.40 -15.64
N CYS A 93 -4.86 -20.65 -15.21
CA CYS A 93 -6.11 -20.49 -15.93
C CYS A 93 -6.08 -19.18 -16.74
N PHE A 94 -5.81 -19.30 -18.03
CA PHE A 94 -5.72 -18.14 -18.94
C PHE A 94 -7.08 -17.57 -19.33
N ALA A 95 -8.12 -18.40 -19.39
CA ALA A 95 -9.45 -17.99 -19.84
C ALA A 95 -10.06 -16.92 -18.95
N SER A 96 -10.77 -15.96 -19.56
CA SER A 96 -11.64 -14.97 -18.92
C SER A 96 -13.12 -15.36 -19.08
N GLY A 97 -14.03 -14.56 -18.49
CA GLY A 97 -15.48 -14.78 -18.56
C GLY A 97 -16.02 -15.58 -17.38
N PHE A 98 -15.39 -15.47 -16.21
CA PHE A 98 -15.88 -15.99 -14.93
C PHE A 98 -16.57 -14.87 -14.13
N ARG A 99 -16.33 -14.77 -12.82
CA ARG A 99 -16.98 -13.80 -11.94
C ARG A 99 -16.78 -12.34 -12.37
N GLU A 100 -15.63 -11.99 -12.94
CA GLU A 100 -15.34 -10.64 -13.42
C GLU A 100 -16.28 -10.19 -14.53
N ALA A 101 -16.84 -11.13 -15.28
CA ALA A 101 -17.75 -10.85 -16.41
C ALA A 101 -19.24 -11.04 -16.04
N VAL A 102 -19.61 -11.01 -14.75
CA VAL A 102 -20.99 -11.27 -14.28
C VAL A 102 -22.01 -10.29 -14.86
N HIS A 103 -21.59 -9.09 -15.25
CA HIS A 103 -22.46 -8.10 -15.89
C HIS A 103 -22.65 -8.33 -17.39
N GLU A 104 -21.74 -9.04 -18.05
CA GLU A 104 -21.75 -9.35 -19.48
C GLU A 104 -22.29 -10.76 -19.77
N VAL A 105 -22.06 -11.72 -18.84
CA VAL A 105 -22.47 -13.12 -19.00
C VAL A 105 -23.17 -13.62 -17.74
N SER A 106 -24.30 -14.30 -17.94
CA SER A 106 -25.17 -14.72 -16.82
C SER A 106 -24.67 -15.94 -16.02
N ASP A 107 -23.68 -16.69 -16.54
CA ASP A 107 -23.18 -17.92 -15.96
C ASP A 107 -21.78 -17.78 -15.28
N GLY A 108 -21.22 -16.57 -15.23
CA GLY A 108 -19.86 -16.33 -14.77
C GLY A 108 -19.60 -16.77 -13.31
N ASP A 109 -20.54 -16.50 -12.41
CA ASP A 109 -20.42 -16.86 -11.00
C ASP A 109 -20.53 -18.37 -10.76
N ASP A 110 -21.48 -19.03 -11.46
CA ASP A 110 -21.65 -20.48 -11.36
C ASP A 110 -20.47 -21.23 -11.99
N LEU A 111 -19.92 -20.71 -13.07
CA LEU A 111 -18.74 -21.26 -13.73
C LEU A 111 -17.49 -21.14 -12.83
N GLN A 112 -17.34 -20.03 -12.11
CA GLN A 112 -16.26 -19.88 -11.14
C GLN A 112 -16.40 -20.87 -9.97
N LYS A 113 -17.60 -21.07 -9.42
CA LYS A 113 -17.86 -22.09 -8.39
C LYS A 113 -17.49 -23.49 -8.91
N ALA A 114 -17.89 -23.82 -10.16
CA ALA A 114 -17.57 -25.09 -10.80
C ALA A 114 -16.04 -25.26 -11.00
N LEU A 115 -15.34 -24.19 -11.36
CA LEU A 115 -13.88 -24.18 -11.50
C LEU A 115 -13.18 -24.48 -10.18
N LEU A 116 -13.59 -23.82 -9.10
CA LEU A 116 -13.02 -24.02 -7.76
C LEU A 116 -13.30 -25.45 -7.25
N ALA A 117 -14.51 -25.96 -7.45
CA ALA A 117 -14.86 -27.33 -7.11
C ALA A 117 -14.06 -28.35 -7.92
N ALA A 118 -13.75 -28.07 -9.19
CA ALA A 118 -12.94 -28.93 -10.04
C ALA A 118 -11.46 -28.93 -9.64
N ALA A 119 -10.91 -27.78 -9.20
CA ALA A 119 -9.52 -27.64 -8.76
C ALA A 119 -9.28 -28.39 -7.43
N GLY A 120 -10.22 -28.33 -6.49
CA GLY A 120 -10.03 -28.88 -5.16
C GLY A 120 -8.75 -28.34 -4.50
N ASP A 121 -7.87 -29.24 -4.05
CA ASP A 121 -6.59 -28.88 -3.42
C ASP A 121 -5.47 -28.55 -4.45
N MET A 122 -5.66 -28.82 -5.73
CA MET A 122 -4.68 -28.47 -6.78
C MET A 122 -4.56 -26.94 -6.89
N PRO A 123 -3.36 -26.37 -6.75
CA PRO A 123 -3.16 -24.93 -6.91
C PRO A 123 -3.65 -24.43 -8.28
N LEU A 124 -4.45 -23.34 -8.27
CA LEU A 124 -4.96 -22.71 -9.47
C LEU A 124 -4.72 -21.20 -9.42
N ILE A 125 -3.90 -20.66 -10.32
CA ILE A 125 -3.67 -19.24 -10.49
C ILE A 125 -4.59 -18.70 -11.59
N GLY A 126 -5.20 -17.53 -11.35
CA GLY A 126 -6.19 -16.91 -12.22
C GLY A 126 -7.62 -17.14 -11.69
N PRO A 127 -8.64 -17.21 -12.55
CA PRO A 127 -8.62 -17.09 -14.02
C PRO A 127 -8.22 -15.69 -14.52
N ASN A 128 -8.23 -15.50 -15.85
CA ASN A 128 -7.93 -14.24 -16.50
C ASN A 128 -6.51 -13.72 -16.20
N CYS A 129 -5.50 -14.59 -16.34
CA CYS A 129 -4.10 -14.24 -16.11
C CYS A 129 -3.17 -14.90 -17.12
N TYR A 130 -1.97 -14.32 -17.30
CA TYR A 130 -0.96 -14.88 -18.21
C TYR A 130 -0.16 -16.01 -17.57
N GLY A 131 0.04 -16.00 -16.27
CA GLY A 131 0.81 -17.00 -15.56
C GLY A 131 2.07 -16.45 -14.93
N PHE A 132 3.22 -17.10 -15.12
CA PHE A 132 4.44 -16.67 -14.45
C PHE A 132 5.71 -16.90 -15.28
N LEU A 133 6.74 -16.12 -14.90
CA LEU A 133 8.12 -16.22 -15.33
C LEU A 133 8.99 -16.47 -14.09
N ASN A 134 9.87 -17.47 -14.15
CA ASN A 134 10.89 -17.74 -13.14
C ASN A 134 12.26 -17.64 -13.80
N TYR A 135 12.95 -16.52 -13.59
CA TYR A 135 14.26 -16.26 -14.18
C TYR A 135 15.42 -16.90 -13.42
N LEU A 136 15.16 -17.44 -12.20
CA LEU A 136 16.17 -18.16 -11.41
C LEU A 136 16.42 -19.58 -11.98
N ASP A 137 15.36 -20.21 -12.48
CA ASP A 137 15.39 -21.61 -12.90
C ASP A 137 15.01 -21.80 -14.38
N GLY A 138 14.78 -20.69 -15.11
CA GLY A 138 14.47 -20.73 -16.54
C GLY A 138 13.10 -21.33 -16.87
N VAL A 139 12.02 -20.90 -16.17
CA VAL A 139 10.67 -21.40 -16.41
C VAL A 139 9.77 -20.26 -16.93
N ALA A 140 9.02 -20.50 -17.98
CA ALA A 140 8.07 -19.54 -18.57
C ALA A 140 6.73 -20.20 -18.90
N LEU A 141 5.78 -20.25 -17.95
CA LEU A 141 4.38 -20.46 -18.27
C LEU A 141 3.75 -19.11 -18.63
N TRP A 142 4.10 -18.62 -19.82
CA TRP A 142 3.85 -17.24 -20.22
C TRP A 142 3.52 -17.15 -21.71
N PRO A 143 2.35 -16.64 -22.12
CA PRO A 143 1.87 -16.70 -23.50
C PRO A 143 2.28 -15.51 -24.38
N ASP A 144 3.23 -14.67 -23.93
CA ASP A 144 3.64 -13.45 -24.61
C ASP A 144 5.15 -13.20 -24.49
N GLN A 145 5.65 -12.14 -25.11
CA GLN A 145 7.04 -11.71 -24.98
C GLN A 145 7.32 -11.15 -23.57
N HIS A 146 8.58 -11.22 -23.16
CA HIS A 146 9.11 -10.61 -21.96
C HIS A 146 10.54 -10.13 -22.16
N GLY A 147 10.93 -9.07 -21.42
CA GLY A 147 12.26 -8.46 -21.50
C GLY A 147 13.23 -8.89 -20.40
N GLY A 148 12.81 -9.71 -19.43
CA GLY A 148 13.68 -10.11 -18.32
C GLY A 148 14.78 -11.09 -18.73
N LEU A 149 15.86 -11.09 -17.97
CA LEU A 149 17.05 -11.91 -18.18
C LEU A 149 17.22 -12.93 -17.03
N PRO A 150 17.83 -14.10 -17.29
CA PRO A 150 18.23 -15.03 -16.22
C PRO A 150 19.09 -14.32 -15.17
N THR A 151 18.88 -14.65 -13.89
CA THR A 151 19.59 -14.05 -12.76
C THR A 151 19.82 -15.06 -11.64
N ASP A 152 20.85 -14.82 -10.83
CA ASP A 152 21.12 -15.64 -9.64
C ASP A 152 20.32 -15.21 -8.41
N SER A 153 19.88 -13.93 -8.37
CA SER A 153 19.03 -13.35 -7.35
C SER A 153 18.30 -12.11 -7.89
N GLY A 154 17.18 -11.75 -7.31
CA GLY A 154 16.41 -10.59 -7.76
C GLY A 154 15.16 -10.38 -6.95
N VAL A 155 14.29 -9.48 -7.42
CA VAL A 155 13.00 -9.22 -6.81
C VAL A 155 11.91 -10.10 -7.42
N ALA A 156 10.89 -10.43 -6.63
CA ALA A 156 9.68 -11.05 -7.14
C ALA A 156 8.61 -9.98 -7.38
N LEU A 157 7.91 -10.06 -8.51
CA LEU A 157 6.78 -9.20 -8.86
C LEU A 157 5.50 -10.04 -8.93
N ILE A 158 4.45 -9.60 -8.27
CA ILE A 158 3.11 -10.17 -8.41
C ILE A 158 2.17 -9.05 -8.88
N ALA A 159 1.46 -9.26 -9.98
CA ALA A 159 0.56 -8.27 -10.55
C ALA A 159 -0.81 -8.87 -10.85
N GLN A 160 -1.88 -8.12 -10.57
CA GLN A 160 -3.21 -8.50 -11.02
C GLN A 160 -3.39 -8.25 -12.52
N SER A 161 -2.75 -7.22 -13.07
CA SER A 161 -2.75 -6.92 -14.49
C SER A 161 -1.61 -7.60 -15.23
N SER A 162 -1.93 -8.48 -16.19
CA SER A 162 -0.93 -9.13 -17.05
C SER A 162 -0.20 -8.13 -17.95
N ASN A 163 -0.90 -7.12 -18.44
CA ASN A 163 -0.29 -6.10 -19.32
C ASN A 163 0.71 -5.21 -18.54
N VAL A 164 0.39 -4.84 -17.30
CA VAL A 164 1.34 -4.12 -16.45
C VAL A 164 2.57 -4.99 -16.15
N ALA A 165 2.38 -6.28 -15.90
CA ALA A 165 3.49 -7.21 -15.67
C ALA A 165 4.40 -7.31 -16.90
N ILE A 166 3.86 -7.42 -18.12
CA ILE A 166 4.66 -7.39 -19.37
C ILE A 166 5.53 -6.13 -19.40
N ASN A 167 4.89 -4.95 -19.20
CA ASN A 167 5.59 -3.67 -19.28
C ASN A 167 6.70 -3.56 -18.21
N LEU A 168 6.49 -4.10 -17.01
CA LEU A 168 7.51 -4.14 -15.96
C LEU A 168 8.70 -5.02 -16.35
N THR A 169 8.49 -6.09 -17.17
CA THR A 169 9.62 -6.90 -17.67
C THR A 169 10.46 -6.18 -18.72
N MET A 170 9.90 -5.16 -19.41
CA MET A 170 10.58 -4.40 -20.49
C MET A 170 11.44 -3.25 -19.95
N GLN A 171 11.64 -3.16 -18.64
CA GLN A 171 12.47 -2.12 -18.03
C GLN A 171 13.95 -2.27 -18.44
N ALA A 172 14.63 -1.14 -18.65
CA ALA A 172 16.04 -1.06 -18.97
C ALA A 172 16.84 -0.39 -17.82
N ARG A 173 16.42 -0.60 -16.57
CA ARG A 173 16.94 0.11 -15.38
C ARG A 173 17.92 -0.72 -14.56
N GLY A 174 18.25 -1.93 -15.01
CA GLY A 174 19.17 -2.83 -14.32
C GLY A 174 18.59 -3.57 -13.12
N LEU A 175 17.27 -3.53 -12.88
CA LEU A 175 16.63 -4.29 -11.81
C LEU A 175 16.56 -5.78 -12.19
N PRO A 176 17.21 -6.70 -11.44
CA PRO A 176 17.07 -8.12 -11.70
C PRO A 176 15.72 -8.65 -11.17
N LEU A 177 15.00 -9.35 -12.04
CA LEU A 177 13.72 -9.99 -11.73
C LEU A 177 13.96 -11.48 -11.46
N ALA A 178 13.61 -11.96 -10.26
CA ALA A 178 13.64 -13.38 -9.93
C ALA A 178 12.37 -14.09 -10.42
N TYR A 179 11.22 -13.49 -10.12
CA TYR A 179 9.90 -13.97 -10.55
C TYR A 179 9.03 -12.82 -11.03
N VAL A 180 8.18 -13.11 -12.01
CA VAL A 180 7.04 -12.27 -12.37
C VAL A 180 5.82 -13.16 -12.44
N VAL A 181 4.79 -12.86 -11.66
CA VAL A 181 3.57 -13.66 -11.57
C VAL A 181 2.35 -12.77 -11.81
N THR A 182 1.42 -13.24 -12.62
CA THR A 182 0.11 -12.57 -12.77
C THR A 182 -0.97 -13.42 -12.15
N VAL A 183 -1.84 -12.80 -11.37
CA VAL A 183 -2.85 -13.52 -10.59
C VAL A 183 -4.28 -13.35 -11.12
N GLY A 184 -4.50 -12.37 -12.02
CA GLY A 184 -5.83 -12.09 -12.57
C GLY A 184 -6.88 -11.93 -11.47
N ASN A 185 -7.93 -12.75 -11.54
CA ASN A 185 -9.06 -12.67 -10.59
C ASN A 185 -8.79 -13.27 -9.20
N GLN A 186 -7.66 -13.94 -8.99
CA GLN A 186 -7.28 -14.56 -7.70
C GLN A 186 -8.36 -15.49 -7.12
N ALA A 187 -8.98 -16.34 -7.94
CA ALA A 187 -10.17 -17.08 -7.53
C ALA A 187 -9.90 -18.14 -6.43
N GLN A 188 -8.70 -18.74 -6.40
CA GLN A 188 -8.29 -19.73 -5.41
C GLN A 188 -6.95 -19.38 -4.75
N THR A 189 -5.90 -19.24 -5.55
CA THR A 189 -4.55 -18.91 -5.07
C THR A 189 -4.31 -17.42 -5.25
N GLY A 190 -4.28 -16.68 -4.14
CA GLY A 190 -4.16 -15.23 -4.11
C GLY A 190 -2.71 -14.75 -4.09
N LEU A 191 -2.56 -13.43 -4.25
CA LEU A 191 -1.24 -12.77 -4.24
C LEU A 191 -0.49 -13.00 -2.93
N SER A 192 -1.21 -13.09 -1.80
CA SER A 192 -0.61 -13.24 -0.47
C SER A 192 0.01 -14.62 -0.27
N GLU A 193 -0.67 -15.69 -0.69
CA GLU A 193 -0.13 -17.04 -0.64
C GLU A 193 1.09 -17.20 -1.55
N ILE A 194 1.00 -16.69 -2.80
CA ILE A 194 2.12 -16.70 -3.73
C ILE A 194 3.30 -15.91 -3.17
N GLY A 195 3.04 -14.73 -2.61
CA GLY A 195 4.07 -13.88 -2.00
C GLY A 195 4.83 -14.59 -0.88
N LYS A 196 4.14 -15.33 0.00
CA LYS A 196 4.77 -16.14 1.07
C LYS A 196 5.72 -17.18 0.48
N THR A 197 5.26 -17.92 -0.54
CA THR A 197 6.08 -18.92 -1.23
C THR A 197 7.33 -18.31 -1.87
N LEU A 198 7.17 -17.20 -2.60
CA LEU A 198 8.30 -16.57 -3.29
C LEU A 198 9.29 -15.93 -2.31
N LEU A 199 8.83 -15.29 -1.23
CA LEU A 199 9.69 -14.72 -0.20
C LEU A 199 10.49 -15.78 0.57
N ALA A 200 9.99 -17.02 0.69
CA ALA A 200 10.73 -18.12 1.31
C ALA A 200 11.99 -18.52 0.53
N ASN A 201 12.04 -18.21 -0.79
CA ASN A 201 13.25 -18.43 -1.58
C ASN A 201 14.34 -17.41 -1.17
N PRO A 202 15.55 -17.87 -0.72
CA PRO A 202 16.63 -16.97 -0.30
C PRO A 202 17.17 -16.08 -1.42
N LYS A 203 16.99 -16.45 -2.68
CA LYS A 203 17.41 -15.67 -3.85
C LYS A 203 16.45 -14.51 -4.17
N VAL A 204 15.24 -14.48 -3.58
CA VAL A 204 14.30 -13.36 -3.67
C VAL A 204 14.62 -12.34 -2.58
N THR A 205 14.95 -11.11 -2.98
CA THR A 205 15.43 -10.07 -2.06
C THR A 205 14.33 -9.12 -1.58
N ALA A 206 13.33 -8.88 -2.40
CA ALA A 206 12.14 -8.08 -2.07
C ALA A 206 10.94 -8.54 -2.89
N LEU A 207 9.73 -8.16 -2.46
CA LEU A 207 8.49 -8.44 -3.15
C LEU A 207 7.82 -7.15 -3.60
N GLY A 208 7.48 -7.07 -4.88
CA GLY A 208 6.66 -6.01 -5.46
C GLY A 208 5.25 -6.51 -5.76
N LEU A 209 4.25 -5.74 -5.34
CA LEU A 209 2.83 -6.04 -5.53
C LEU A 209 2.16 -4.93 -6.35
N TYR A 210 1.62 -5.26 -7.52
CA TYR A 210 0.69 -4.39 -8.23
C TYR A 210 -0.75 -4.84 -7.95
N ILE A 211 -1.51 -4.00 -7.23
CA ILE A 211 -2.78 -4.37 -6.61
C ILE A 211 -3.93 -3.52 -7.17
N GLU A 212 -4.96 -4.17 -7.69
CA GLU A 212 -6.26 -3.57 -8.03
C GLU A 212 -7.27 -3.79 -6.89
N GLY A 213 -7.29 -5.00 -6.30
CA GLY A 213 -8.06 -5.36 -5.13
C GLY A 213 -7.31 -6.36 -4.26
N LEU A 214 -7.48 -6.28 -2.95
CA LEU A 214 -6.86 -7.22 -2.02
C LEU A 214 -7.52 -8.61 -2.13
N ASP A 215 -6.76 -9.64 -1.79
CA ASP A 215 -7.26 -10.99 -1.53
C ASP A 215 -7.83 -11.10 -0.09
N ASP A 216 -7.58 -12.15 0.62
CA ASP A 216 -8.00 -12.30 2.02
C ASP A 216 -7.12 -11.45 2.95
N LEU A 217 -7.75 -10.66 3.84
CA LEU A 217 -7.03 -9.79 4.79
C LEU A 217 -6.13 -10.59 5.73
N GLY A 218 -6.57 -11.76 6.20
CA GLY A 218 -5.79 -12.63 7.07
C GLY A 218 -4.56 -13.17 6.36
N GLU A 219 -4.68 -13.52 5.07
CA GLU A 219 -3.58 -13.98 4.24
C GLU A 219 -2.55 -12.86 3.97
N LEU A 220 -3.02 -11.61 3.77
CA LEU A 220 -2.14 -10.44 3.61
C LEU A 220 -1.37 -10.13 4.91
N ILE A 221 -2.04 -10.23 6.07
CA ILE A 221 -1.38 -10.10 7.38
C ILE A 221 -0.30 -11.19 7.55
N ALA A 222 -0.63 -12.43 7.20
CA ALA A 222 0.33 -13.54 7.25
C ALA A 222 1.51 -13.33 6.30
N LEU A 223 1.31 -12.81 5.10
CA LEU A 223 2.36 -12.44 4.17
C LEU A 223 3.29 -11.36 4.76
N ALA A 224 2.72 -10.30 5.33
CA ALA A 224 3.49 -9.23 5.97
C ALA A 224 4.32 -9.75 7.16
N GLN A 225 3.76 -10.68 7.95
CA GLN A 225 4.49 -11.33 9.05
C GLN A 225 5.67 -12.16 8.52
N VAL A 226 5.45 -12.99 7.49
CA VAL A 226 6.52 -13.79 6.85
C VAL A 226 7.63 -12.87 6.31
N ALA A 227 7.28 -11.78 5.65
CA ALA A 227 8.25 -10.82 5.13
C ALA A 227 9.11 -10.22 6.25
N ARG A 228 8.48 -9.84 7.37
CA ARG A 228 9.14 -9.31 8.57
C ARG A 228 10.09 -10.34 9.18
N ASP A 229 9.64 -11.59 9.37
CA ASP A 229 10.44 -12.66 9.95
C ASP A 229 11.67 -13.00 9.10
N LEU A 230 11.55 -12.84 7.78
CA LEU A 230 12.65 -13.02 6.83
C LEU A 230 13.51 -11.76 6.63
N GLY A 231 13.16 -10.64 7.22
CA GLY A 231 13.83 -9.35 7.01
C GLY A 231 13.73 -8.83 5.58
N LYS A 232 12.66 -9.20 4.83
CA LYS A 232 12.46 -8.82 3.43
C LYS A 232 11.35 -7.78 3.30
N ALA A 233 11.55 -6.82 2.39
CA ALA A 233 10.60 -5.74 2.18
C ALA A 233 9.50 -6.12 1.18
N ILE A 234 8.30 -5.56 1.39
CA ILE A 234 7.18 -5.59 0.44
C ILE A 234 6.88 -4.16 -0.01
N VAL A 235 6.85 -3.93 -1.32
CA VAL A 235 6.47 -2.66 -1.93
C VAL A 235 5.17 -2.87 -2.70
N ALA A 236 4.19 -1.98 -2.50
CA ALA A 236 2.91 -2.03 -3.18
C ALA A 236 2.66 -0.78 -4.04
N LEU A 237 2.18 -1.00 -5.25
CA LEU A 237 1.52 0.00 -6.07
C LEU A 237 0.05 -0.38 -6.17
N LYS A 238 -0.82 0.36 -5.45
CA LYS A 238 -2.26 0.10 -5.43
C LYS A 238 -3.01 1.14 -6.26
N THR A 239 -3.82 0.65 -7.20
CA THR A 239 -4.77 1.46 -7.97
C THR A 239 -6.09 1.64 -7.20
N GLY A 240 -7.02 2.46 -7.72
CA GLY A 240 -8.31 2.70 -7.07
C GLY A 240 -8.31 3.88 -6.10
N GLN A 241 -7.49 4.92 -6.36
CA GLN A 241 -7.51 6.18 -5.59
C GLN A 241 -8.68 7.08 -5.98
N SER A 242 -8.99 7.17 -7.27
CA SER A 242 -10.12 7.94 -7.77
C SER A 242 -11.40 7.09 -7.85
N GLU A 243 -12.56 7.73 -7.81
CA GLU A 243 -13.86 7.06 -7.99
C GLU A 243 -13.91 6.28 -9.30
N GLN A 244 -13.38 6.85 -10.39
CA GLN A 244 -13.31 6.17 -11.68
C GLN A 244 -12.45 4.92 -11.63
N ALA A 245 -11.31 4.98 -10.93
CA ALA A 245 -10.42 3.84 -10.77
C ALA A 245 -11.02 2.76 -9.85
N GLN A 246 -11.78 3.15 -8.82
CA GLN A 246 -12.50 2.21 -7.95
C GLN A 246 -13.59 1.46 -8.73
N GLN A 247 -14.38 2.17 -9.52
CA GLN A 247 -15.40 1.57 -10.39
C GLN A 247 -14.78 0.60 -11.41
N ALA A 248 -13.66 0.99 -12.03
CA ALA A 248 -12.92 0.13 -12.94
C ALA A 248 -12.41 -1.15 -12.24
N ALA A 249 -11.84 -1.06 -11.04
CA ALA A 249 -11.36 -2.23 -10.29
C ALA A 249 -12.48 -3.22 -9.99
N ILE A 250 -13.64 -2.77 -9.55
CA ILE A 250 -14.80 -3.62 -9.27
C ILE A 250 -15.25 -4.37 -10.53
N SER A 251 -15.33 -3.68 -11.69
CA SER A 251 -15.76 -4.28 -12.95
C SER A 251 -14.73 -5.26 -13.54
N HIS A 252 -13.42 -5.07 -13.28
CA HIS A 252 -12.36 -5.87 -13.87
C HIS A 252 -11.97 -7.11 -13.06
N THR A 253 -12.00 -7.02 -11.73
CA THR A 253 -11.48 -8.09 -10.87
C THR A 253 -12.52 -8.71 -9.95
N ALA A 254 -13.72 -8.15 -9.90
CA ALA A 254 -14.76 -8.47 -8.90
C ALA A 254 -14.25 -8.42 -7.44
N SER A 255 -13.13 -7.72 -7.21
CA SER A 255 -12.52 -7.54 -5.90
C SER A 255 -12.97 -6.22 -5.26
N LEU A 256 -13.06 -6.20 -3.93
CA LEU A 256 -13.33 -4.96 -3.20
C LEU A 256 -12.08 -4.10 -3.20
N ALA A 257 -12.14 -2.94 -3.83
CA ALA A 257 -11.02 -1.99 -3.85
C ALA A 257 -10.78 -1.36 -2.48
N GLY A 258 -11.82 -1.23 -1.65
CA GLY A 258 -11.80 -0.51 -0.39
C GLY A 258 -11.48 0.98 -0.54
N SER A 259 -11.42 1.71 0.58
CA SER A 259 -11.04 3.11 0.57
C SER A 259 -9.52 3.28 0.42
N ASP A 260 -9.09 4.37 -0.26
CA ASP A 260 -7.65 4.67 -0.40
C ASP A 260 -7.00 4.98 0.95
N ALA A 261 -7.71 5.67 1.84
CA ALA A 261 -7.27 5.95 3.21
C ALA A 261 -7.12 4.66 4.03
N GLY A 262 -8.05 3.70 3.89
CA GLY A 262 -7.97 2.39 4.51
C GLY A 262 -6.77 1.59 4.00
N ALA A 263 -6.53 1.60 2.68
CA ALA A 263 -5.37 0.94 2.10
C ALA A 263 -4.04 1.50 2.62
N ASN A 264 -3.91 2.85 2.69
CA ASN A 264 -2.73 3.51 3.27
C ASN A 264 -2.52 3.09 4.71
N ALA A 265 -3.57 3.18 5.52
CA ALA A 265 -3.51 2.82 6.94
C ALA A 265 -3.14 1.33 7.15
N LEU A 266 -3.66 0.43 6.30
CA LEU A 266 -3.34 -0.99 6.35
C LEU A 266 -1.89 -1.26 5.95
N PHE A 267 -1.40 -0.68 4.85
CA PHE A 267 -0.01 -0.86 4.42
C PHE A 267 0.98 -0.30 5.44
N ASP A 268 0.71 0.88 6.01
CA ASP A 268 1.50 1.43 7.11
C ASP A 268 1.51 0.48 8.33
N ARG A 269 0.36 -0.09 8.70
CA ARG A 269 0.23 -1.06 9.80
C ARG A 269 1.05 -2.33 9.54
N LEU A 270 1.00 -2.84 8.33
CA LEU A 270 1.67 -4.08 7.93
C LEU A 270 3.16 -3.87 7.59
N GLY A 271 3.64 -2.64 7.51
CA GLY A 271 4.99 -2.32 7.09
C GLY A 271 5.23 -2.58 5.61
N ILE A 272 4.19 -2.44 4.79
CA ILE A 272 4.25 -2.52 3.32
C ILE A 272 4.51 -1.12 2.79
N GLY A 273 5.59 -0.92 2.05
CA GLY A 273 5.91 0.36 1.43
C GLY A 273 4.97 0.66 0.27
N ARG A 274 4.30 1.81 0.27
CA ARG A 274 3.44 2.24 -0.84
C ARG A 274 4.15 3.25 -1.72
N VAL A 275 4.02 3.08 -3.04
CA VAL A 275 4.57 3.98 -4.06
C VAL A 275 3.47 4.48 -5.01
N SER A 276 3.73 5.63 -5.65
CA SER A 276 2.76 6.37 -6.45
C SER A 276 2.79 6.04 -7.95
N SER A 277 3.87 5.46 -8.46
CA SER A 277 4.08 5.24 -9.89
C SER A 277 4.83 3.94 -10.20
N LEU A 278 4.68 3.41 -11.43
CA LEU A 278 5.47 2.25 -11.89
C LEU A 278 6.97 2.52 -11.89
N SER A 279 7.37 3.76 -12.16
CA SER A 279 8.78 4.16 -12.11
C SER A 279 9.32 4.13 -10.69
N ALA A 280 8.64 4.75 -9.73
CA ALA A 280 9.01 4.69 -8.31
C ALA A 280 8.98 3.25 -7.75
N PHE A 281 8.03 2.42 -8.23
CA PHE A 281 7.97 1.00 -7.88
C PHE A 281 9.24 0.25 -8.24
N LEU A 282 9.73 0.43 -9.48
CA LEU A 282 10.97 -0.19 -9.94
C LEU A 282 12.21 0.35 -9.20
N GLU A 283 12.28 1.66 -8.97
CA GLU A 283 13.42 2.28 -8.27
C GLU A 283 13.47 1.86 -6.80
N THR A 284 12.31 1.78 -6.12
CA THR A 284 12.23 1.32 -4.73
C THR A 284 12.67 -0.14 -4.61
N LEU A 285 12.18 -1.02 -5.48
CA LEU A 285 12.56 -2.43 -5.48
C LEU A 285 14.06 -2.60 -5.79
N LYS A 286 14.62 -1.79 -6.69
CA LYS A 286 16.04 -1.82 -7.02
C LYS A 286 16.90 -1.35 -5.85
N LEU A 287 16.52 -0.28 -5.15
CA LEU A 287 17.18 0.15 -3.93
C LEU A 287 17.17 -0.96 -2.87
N LEU A 288 16.02 -1.58 -2.64
CA LEU A 288 15.88 -2.67 -1.68
C LEU A 288 16.66 -3.93 -2.09
N HIS A 289 16.81 -4.19 -3.39
CA HIS A 289 17.63 -5.30 -3.88
C HIS A 289 19.13 -5.07 -3.66
N VAL A 290 19.64 -3.88 -3.97
CA VAL A 290 21.07 -3.58 -3.96
C VAL A 290 21.58 -3.19 -2.57
N VAL A 291 20.79 -2.38 -1.84
CA VAL A 291 21.18 -1.80 -0.56
C VAL A 291 20.42 -2.41 0.61
N GLY A 292 19.15 -2.75 0.41
CA GLY A 292 18.23 -3.13 1.47
C GLY A 292 17.51 -1.92 2.08
N PRO A 293 16.77 -2.13 3.19
CA PRO A 293 16.14 -1.05 3.95
C PRO A 293 17.14 -0.02 4.46
N LEU A 294 16.77 1.26 4.43
CA LEU A 294 17.61 2.34 4.94
C LEU A 294 17.34 2.62 6.42
N GLU A 295 18.39 2.90 7.18
CA GLU A 295 18.29 3.24 8.61
C GLU A 295 17.49 4.54 8.86
N ALA A 296 17.60 5.50 7.93
CA ALA A 296 16.92 6.80 7.99
C ALA A 296 16.82 7.41 6.57
N PRO A 297 15.88 8.32 6.32
CA PRO A 297 15.78 9.05 5.05
C PRO A 297 16.80 10.22 4.97
N ARG A 298 18.01 10.03 5.49
CA ARG A 298 19.09 11.02 5.52
C ARG A 298 20.10 10.72 4.44
N ILE A 299 20.27 11.65 3.50
CA ILE A 299 21.15 11.47 2.35
C ILE A 299 22.17 12.60 2.22
N ALA A 300 23.28 12.27 1.57
CA ALA A 300 24.20 13.26 1.01
C ALA A 300 24.02 13.27 -0.51
N SER A 301 23.71 14.42 -1.11
CA SER A 301 23.60 14.56 -2.55
C SER A 301 24.76 15.36 -3.11
N MET A 302 25.33 14.90 -4.22
CA MET A 302 26.53 15.46 -4.85
C MET A 302 26.31 15.58 -6.36
N SER A 303 26.61 16.74 -6.92
CA SER A 303 26.51 17.01 -8.37
C SER A 303 27.62 17.92 -8.81
N CYS A 304 28.01 17.90 -10.09
CA CYS A 304 28.90 18.87 -10.70
C CYS A 304 28.16 20.14 -11.16
N SER A 305 26.85 20.23 -10.85
CA SER A 305 25.95 21.28 -11.33
C SER A 305 25.11 21.86 -10.20
N GLY A 306 25.18 23.16 -9.99
CA GLY A 306 24.30 23.84 -9.00
C GLY A 306 22.83 23.76 -9.36
N GLY A 307 22.47 23.60 -10.63
CA GLY A 307 21.10 23.37 -11.08
C GLY A 307 20.55 22.03 -10.59
N GLU A 308 21.34 20.97 -10.70
CA GLU A 308 20.95 19.63 -10.23
C GLU A 308 20.90 19.55 -8.70
N ALA A 309 21.87 20.19 -8.02
CA ALA A 309 21.85 20.26 -6.55
C ALA A 309 20.58 20.98 -6.02
N SER A 310 20.18 22.07 -6.68
CA SER A 310 18.94 22.80 -6.35
C SER A 310 17.70 21.98 -6.68
N LEU A 311 17.67 21.33 -7.85
CA LEU A 311 16.54 20.50 -8.26
C LEU A 311 16.34 19.31 -7.31
N MET A 312 17.42 18.68 -6.85
CA MET A 312 17.35 17.60 -5.87
C MET A 312 16.77 18.07 -4.53
N ALA A 313 17.13 19.28 -4.08
CA ALA A 313 16.55 19.88 -2.89
C ALA A 313 15.04 20.16 -3.05
N ASP A 314 14.64 20.68 -4.22
CA ASP A 314 13.24 20.95 -4.55
C ASP A 314 12.41 19.67 -4.65
N MET A 315 12.93 18.59 -5.24
CA MET A 315 12.25 17.30 -5.32
C MET A 315 12.05 16.67 -3.94
N ALA A 316 12.98 16.90 -3.01
CA ALA A 316 12.86 16.42 -1.64
C ALA A 316 11.93 17.28 -0.76
N HIS A 317 11.58 18.50 -1.22
CA HIS A 317 10.73 19.41 -0.45
C HIS A 317 9.33 18.79 -0.20
N GLY A 318 8.91 18.75 1.05
CA GLY A 318 7.63 18.13 1.45
C GLY A 318 7.68 16.59 1.55
N SER A 319 8.82 15.96 1.26
CA SER A 319 9.06 14.53 1.52
C SER A 319 9.71 14.31 2.89
N GLU A 320 9.91 13.04 3.28
CA GLU A 320 10.64 12.68 4.50
C GLU A 320 12.18 12.72 4.32
N VAL A 321 12.67 12.92 3.10
CA VAL A 321 14.11 12.93 2.81
C VAL A 321 14.76 14.18 3.39
N ILE A 322 15.88 13.98 4.09
CA ILE A 322 16.60 15.02 4.83
C ILE A 322 18.05 15.08 4.33
N PHE A 323 18.56 16.29 4.14
CA PHE A 323 19.96 16.58 3.87
C PHE A 323 20.64 17.08 5.16
N PRO A 324 21.34 16.21 5.93
CA PRO A 324 22.04 16.65 7.13
C PRO A 324 23.05 17.73 6.83
N PRO A 325 23.23 18.75 7.70
CA PRO A 325 24.26 19.75 7.53
C PRO A 325 25.66 19.13 7.65
N LEU A 326 26.62 19.64 6.89
CA LEU A 326 28.00 19.17 6.95
C LEU A 326 28.64 19.47 8.31
N THR A 327 29.34 18.49 8.89
CA THR A 327 30.18 18.66 10.08
C THR A 327 31.40 19.52 9.81
N GLN A 328 32.12 19.93 10.87
CA GLN A 328 33.38 20.70 10.72
C GLN A 328 34.46 19.85 10.05
N GLU A 329 34.54 18.58 10.40
CA GLU A 329 35.48 17.61 9.80
C GLU A 329 35.24 17.45 8.30
N GLN A 330 33.99 17.23 7.90
CA GLN A 330 33.59 17.17 6.49
C GLN A 330 33.99 18.47 5.74
N ARG A 331 33.67 19.62 6.32
CA ARG A 331 34.03 20.92 5.73
C ARG A 331 35.52 21.09 5.59
N ALA A 332 36.35 20.62 6.51
CA ALA A 332 37.80 20.72 6.44
C ALA A 332 38.34 19.90 5.25
N VAL A 333 37.93 18.63 5.13
CA VAL A 333 38.35 17.74 4.03
C VAL A 333 37.86 18.28 2.69
N LEU A 334 36.60 18.68 2.60
CA LEU A 334 36.04 19.24 1.36
C LEU A 334 36.73 20.55 0.96
N ARG A 335 37.10 21.38 1.93
CA ARG A 335 37.83 22.63 1.66
C ARG A 335 39.22 22.39 1.12
N GLU A 336 39.93 21.37 1.61
CA GLU A 336 41.23 20.95 1.11
C GLU A 336 41.13 20.46 -0.35
N THR A 337 40.11 19.64 -0.65
CA THR A 337 39.92 19.02 -1.98
C THR A 337 39.36 20.00 -3.03
N LEU A 338 38.34 20.77 -2.64
CA LEU A 338 37.58 21.64 -3.59
C LEU A 338 38.08 23.09 -3.63
N GLY A 339 38.95 23.47 -2.71
CA GLY A 339 39.49 24.85 -2.64
C GLY A 339 38.48 25.86 -2.06
N PRO A 340 38.86 27.17 -2.03
CA PRO A 340 38.10 28.20 -1.31
C PRO A 340 36.82 28.67 -2.02
N ILE A 341 36.70 28.44 -3.33
CA ILE A 341 35.64 29.02 -4.17
C ILE A 341 34.31 28.24 -4.04
N VAL A 342 34.39 26.92 -3.81
CA VAL A 342 33.21 26.08 -3.75
C VAL A 342 32.41 26.33 -2.45
N SER A 343 31.09 26.50 -2.57
CA SER A 343 30.19 26.61 -1.44
C SER A 343 29.93 25.21 -0.87
N LEU A 344 30.25 25.00 0.41
CA LEU A 344 30.11 23.70 1.07
C LEU A 344 28.74 23.59 1.72
N SER A 345 27.89 22.76 1.13
CA SER A 345 26.50 22.47 1.54
C SER A 345 26.13 21.02 1.30
N ASN A 346 25.00 20.59 1.76
CA ASN A 346 24.33 19.36 1.35
C ASN A 346 22.89 19.74 0.94
N PRO A 347 22.47 19.58 -0.32
CA PRO A 347 23.21 19.06 -1.48
C PRO A 347 24.48 19.84 -1.81
N LEU A 348 25.52 19.14 -2.32
CA LEU A 348 26.80 19.70 -2.71
C LEU A 348 26.87 19.88 -4.24
N ASP A 349 27.14 21.12 -4.68
CA ASP A 349 27.68 21.38 -6.01
C ASP A 349 29.22 21.43 -5.92
N TYR A 350 29.88 20.34 -6.38
CA TYR A 350 31.35 20.28 -6.36
C TYR A 350 32.00 20.92 -7.58
N HIS A 351 31.18 21.48 -8.50
CA HIS A 351 31.58 22.05 -9.78
C HIS A 351 32.35 21.07 -10.69
N THR A 352 32.70 21.50 -11.88
CA THR A 352 33.49 20.71 -12.82
C THR A 352 35.01 20.80 -12.57
N PHE A 353 35.46 21.49 -11.48
CA PHE A 353 36.87 21.71 -11.21
C PHE A 353 37.69 20.45 -10.98
N ILE A 354 37.05 19.42 -10.38
CA ILE A 354 37.67 18.14 -10.13
C ILE A 354 37.25 17.06 -11.15
N TRP A 355 36.53 17.48 -12.21
CA TRP A 355 36.10 16.54 -13.26
C TRP A 355 37.33 15.97 -13.97
N GLY A 356 37.40 14.63 -14.07
CA GLY A 356 38.56 13.93 -14.61
C GLY A 356 39.68 13.63 -13.60
N ASP A 357 39.60 14.14 -12.37
CA ASP A 357 40.46 13.76 -11.25
C ASP A 357 39.77 12.73 -10.34
N GLU A 358 40.04 11.44 -10.60
CA GLU A 358 39.40 10.34 -9.86
C GLU A 358 39.73 10.41 -8.35
N ASP A 359 40.92 10.81 -7.97
CA ASP A 359 41.33 10.89 -6.56
C ASP A 359 40.59 11.98 -5.82
N ALA A 360 40.50 13.19 -6.45
CA ALA A 360 39.76 14.31 -5.88
C ALA A 360 38.24 14.01 -5.79
N MET A 361 37.66 13.38 -6.81
CA MET A 361 36.26 12.97 -6.80
C MET A 361 36.01 11.94 -5.70
N ALA A 362 36.83 10.89 -5.58
CA ALA A 362 36.69 9.87 -4.54
C ALA A 362 36.79 10.45 -3.13
N ALA A 363 37.77 11.35 -2.90
CA ALA A 363 37.92 12.02 -1.62
C ALA A 363 36.72 12.92 -1.29
N THR A 364 36.19 13.63 -2.28
CA THR A 364 34.99 14.48 -2.13
C THR A 364 33.76 13.64 -1.78
N PHE A 365 33.50 12.56 -2.52
CA PHE A 365 32.33 11.72 -2.30
C PHE A 365 32.40 10.99 -0.94
N ALA A 366 33.59 10.51 -0.55
CA ALA A 366 33.79 9.90 0.76
C ALA A 366 33.62 10.93 1.90
N ALA A 367 34.12 12.16 1.75
CA ALA A 367 33.97 13.22 2.74
C ALA A 367 32.53 13.67 2.97
N MET A 368 31.66 13.53 1.97
CA MET A 368 30.22 13.81 2.13
C MET A 368 29.49 12.79 3.00
N MET A 369 30.06 11.58 3.14
CA MET A 369 29.48 10.54 3.98
C MET A 369 29.80 10.75 5.44
N SER A 370 28.81 10.63 6.31
CA SER A 370 28.95 10.62 7.77
C SER A 370 28.12 9.52 8.39
N GLU A 371 28.25 9.30 9.70
CA GLU A 371 27.44 8.29 10.40
C GLU A 371 25.93 8.55 10.31
N GLU A 372 25.53 9.82 10.14
CA GLU A 372 24.13 10.21 9.98
C GLU A 372 23.56 9.97 8.57
N VAL A 373 24.42 9.80 7.56
CA VAL A 373 24.00 9.63 6.16
C VAL A 373 23.77 8.14 5.88
N ALA A 374 22.53 7.78 5.57
CA ALA A 374 22.18 6.41 5.21
C ALA A 374 22.52 6.04 3.76
N LEU A 375 22.52 7.02 2.84
CA LEU A 375 22.80 6.84 1.42
C LEU A 375 23.46 8.09 0.84
N GLY A 376 24.59 7.94 0.15
CA GLY A 376 25.13 8.95 -0.74
C GLY A 376 24.46 8.88 -2.11
N VAL A 377 24.29 10.02 -2.77
CA VAL A 377 23.70 10.11 -4.11
C VAL A 377 24.59 11.00 -4.97
N VAL A 378 25.27 10.42 -5.96
CA VAL A 378 26.01 11.16 -6.99
C VAL A 378 25.14 11.30 -8.23
N ILE A 379 24.79 12.52 -8.60
CA ILE A 379 24.00 12.79 -9.80
C ILE A 379 24.94 12.76 -11.00
N LEU A 380 24.64 11.87 -11.96
CA LEU A 380 25.47 11.62 -13.12
C LEU A 380 24.61 11.20 -14.32
N ASP A 381 24.46 12.09 -15.29
CA ASP A 381 23.77 11.82 -16.54
C ASP A 381 24.74 11.38 -17.63
N PHE A 382 24.50 10.20 -18.20
CA PHE A 382 25.32 9.65 -19.28
C PHE A 382 24.91 10.27 -20.62
N PRO A 383 25.89 10.60 -21.48
CA PRO A 383 25.61 11.04 -22.83
C PRO A 383 25.10 9.87 -23.68
N ARG A 384 24.37 10.19 -24.72
CA ARG A 384 23.86 9.18 -25.65
C ARG A 384 25.00 8.43 -26.35
N PRO A 385 25.06 7.08 -26.22
CA PRO A 385 26.18 6.30 -26.76
C PRO A 385 26.21 6.23 -28.29
N ASP A 386 25.07 6.51 -28.96
CA ASP A 386 24.99 6.54 -30.43
C ASP A 386 25.55 7.83 -31.07
N ARG A 387 25.86 8.84 -30.26
CA ARG A 387 26.31 10.17 -30.74
C ARG A 387 27.49 10.77 -30.00
N CYS A 388 27.78 10.27 -28.79
CA CYS A 388 28.75 10.87 -27.89
C CYS A 388 29.71 9.79 -27.33
N THR A 389 30.88 10.22 -26.83
CA THR A 389 31.79 9.39 -26.08
C THR A 389 31.80 9.80 -24.61
N SER A 390 32.09 8.87 -23.70
CA SER A 390 31.99 9.09 -22.25
C SER A 390 33.19 8.51 -21.44
N PRO A 391 34.46 8.75 -21.87
CA PRO A 391 35.58 8.16 -21.13
C PRO A 391 35.72 8.70 -19.70
N ASP A 392 35.41 9.95 -19.47
CA ASP A 392 35.54 10.58 -18.14
C ASP A 392 34.44 10.11 -17.17
N TRP A 393 33.30 9.60 -17.66
CA TRP A 393 32.24 9.02 -16.80
C TRP A 393 32.74 7.76 -16.07
N GLU A 394 33.66 7.00 -16.68
CA GLU A 394 34.26 5.83 -16.01
C GLU A 394 35.09 6.25 -14.78
N LEU A 395 35.76 7.39 -14.82
CA LEU A 395 36.51 7.94 -13.68
C LEU A 395 35.54 8.27 -12.52
N VAL A 396 34.37 8.82 -12.85
CA VAL A 396 33.33 9.12 -11.83
C VAL A 396 32.82 7.82 -11.21
N LEU A 397 32.55 6.77 -12.00
CA LEU A 397 32.09 5.48 -11.47
C LEU A 397 33.15 4.81 -10.58
N ASN A 398 34.42 4.88 -10.98
CA ASN A 398 35.54 4.39 -10.16
C ASN A 398 35.62 5.18 -8.84
N ALA A 399 35.49 6.51 -8.90
CA ALA A 399 35.49 7.36 -7.71
C ALA A 399 34.34 7.03 -6.77
N VAL A 400 33.13 6.75 -7.28
CA VAL A 400 31.98 6.31 -6.48
C VAL A 400 32.28 4.98 -5.78
N ALA A 401 32.76 3.98 -6.50
CA ALA A 401 33.08 2.66 -5.94
C ALA A 401 34.15 2.76 -4.85
N ARG A 402 35.18 3.58 -5.06
CA ARG A 402 36.25 3.85 -4.07
C ARG A 402 35.70 4.57 -2.83
N ALA A 403 34.90 5.61 -3.04
CA ALA A 403 34.28 6.35 -1.94
C ALA A 403 33.34 5.49 -1.11
N GLN A 404 32.53 4.64 -1.74
CA GLN A 404 31.69 3.64 -1.06
C GLN A 404 32.51 2.70 -0.18
N GLY A 405 33.62 2.18 -0.73
CA GLY A 405 34.53 1.32 0.03
C GLY A 405 35.21 2.04 1.20
N GLN A 406 35.58 3.31 1.04
CA GLN A 406 36.19 4.13 2.08
C GLN A 406 35.20 4.49 3.20
N ALA A 407 33.98 4.87 2.82
CA ALA A 407 32.93 5.28 3.76
C ALA A 407 32.29 4.08 4.48
N GLY A 408 32.36 2.87 3.90
CA GLY A 408 31.65 1.69 4.39
C GLY A 408 30.12 1.84 4.36
N ARG A 409 29.61 2.75 3.54
CA ARG A 409 28.18 3.08 3.38
C ARG A 409 27.81 3.17 1.90
N PRO A 410 26.57 2.83 1.52
CA PRO A 410 26.16 2.79 0.13
C PRO A 410 26.18 4.19 -0.51
N ILE A 411 26.62 4.24 -1.77
CA ILE A 411 26.53 5.43 -2.62
C ILE A 411 25.81 5.04 -3.91
N ALA A 412 24.76 5.77 -4.26
CA ALA A 412 24.02 5.61 -5.50
C ALA A 412 24.56 6.52 -6.60
N VAL A 413 24.44 6.06 -7.85
CA VAL A 413 24.58 6.89 -9.05
C VAL A 413 23.18 7.17 -9.59
N LEU A 414 22.77 8.42 -9.59
CA LEU A 414 21.44 8.87 -10.00
C LEU A 414 21.51 9.61 -11.34
N SER A 415 20.80 9.13 -12.36
CA SER A 415 20.53 9.94 -13.54
C SER A 415 19.27 10.77 -13.36
N SER A 416 19.35 12.07 -13.70
CA SER A 416 18.22 13.00 -13.60
C SER A 416 17.04 12.59 -14.49
N LEU A 417 17.33 12.01 -15.64
CA LEU A 417 16.38 11.43 -16.59
C LEU A 417 16.67 9.93 -16.76
N VAL A 418 15.60 9.12 -16.87
CA VAL A 418 15.74 7.67 -17.04
C VAL A 418 16.54 7.31 -18.31
N GLU A 419 16.39 8.09 -19.36
CA GLU A 419 17.06 7.90 -20.65
C GLU A 419 18.58 8.12 -20.57
N ASN A 420 19.05 8.77 -19.52
CA ASN A 420 20.46 9.10 -19.31
C ASN A 420 21.20 8.06 -18.46
N MET A 421 20.56 6.92 -18.14
CA MET A 421 21.21 5.75 -17.54
C MET A 421 21.20 4.59 -18.57
N PRO A 422 22.33 4.30 -19.24
CA PRO A 422 22.40 3.17 -20.16
C PRO A 422 22.19 1.84 -19.42
N GLU A 423 21.39 0.93 -19.96
CA GLU A 423 21.07 -0.37 -19.38
C GLU A 423 22.33 -1.18 -19.02
N THR A 424 23.34 -1.16 -19.89
CA THR A 424 24.62 -1.84 -19.64
C THR A 424 25.38 -1.29 -18.44
N VAL A 425 25.30 0.02 -18.22
CA VAL A 425 25.88 0.67 -17.04
C VAL A 425 25.09 0.31 -15.79
N ALA A 426 23.76 0.36 -15.84
CA ALA A 426 22.91 0.01 -14.73
C ALA A 426 23.15 -1.44 -14.26
N HIS A 427 23.20 -2.41 -15.18
CA HIS A 427 23.50 -3.81 -14.88
C HIS A 427 24.90 -3.97 -14.26
N ARG A 428 25.90 -3.28 -14.80
CA ARG A 428 27.27 -3.32 -14.25
C ARG A 428 27.33 -2.78 -12.82
N LEU A 429 26.68 -1.65 -12.56
CA LEU A 429 26.64 -1.05 -11.22
C LEU A 429 25.99 -1.98 -10.20
N VAL A 430 24.84 -2.57 -10.54
CA VAL A 430 24.17 -3.57 -9.68
C VAL A 430 25.10 -4.74 -9.40
N GLY A 431 25.78 -5.25 -10.42
CA GLY A 431 26.76 -6.35 -10.26
C GLY A 431 27.97 -5.99 -9.38
N GLN A 432 28.26 -4.70 -9.22
CA GLN A 432 29.33 -4.17 -8.36
C GLN A 432 28.83 -3.76 -6.95
N GLY A 433 27.53 -3.90 -6.67
CA GLY A 433 26.92 -3.47 -5.41
C GLY A 433 26.79 -1.94 -5.29
N VAL A 434 26.81 -1.23 -6.40
CA VAL A 434 26.52 0.20 -6.50
C VAL A 434 25.09 0.39 -7.02
N LEU A 435 24.31 1.21 -6.37
CA LEU A 435 22.91 1.43 -6.71
C LEU A 435 22.75 2.43 -7.88
N PRO A 436 22.29 2.02 -9.08
CA PRO A 436 21.85 2.97 -10.10
C PRO A 436 20.41 3.42 -9.83
N LEU A 437 20.13 4.70 -9.83
CA LEU A 437 18.79 5.28 -9.73
C LEU A 437 18.48 6.09 -11.00
N CYS A 438 17.20 6.08 -11.39
CA CYS A 438 16.72 6.72 -12.61
C CYS A 438 15.53 7.64 -12.29
N GLY A 439 15.74 8.96 -12.48
CA GLY A 439 14.74 9.98 -12.16
C GLY A 439 14.83 10.49 -10.70
N MET A 440 14.91 11.81 -10.53
CA MET A 440 15.09 12.42 -9.20
C MET A 440 13.86 12.23 -8.30
N ALA A 441 12.67 12.42 -8.84
CA ALA A 441 11.42 12.27 -8.07
C ALA A 441 11.23 10.83 -7.60
N GLU A 442 11.48 9.87 -8.49
CA GLU A 442 11.40 8.44 -8.20
C GLU A 442 12.46 8.02 -7.17
N ALA A 443 13.66 8.57 -7.25
CA ALA A 443 14.73 8.32 -6.29
C ALA A 443 14.37 8.84 -4.89
N VAL A 444 13.82 10.04 -4.79
CA VAL A 444 13.37 10.62 -3.52
C VAL A 444 12.26 9.77 -2.90
N GLU A 445 11.25 9.37 -3.69
CA GLU A 445 10.18 8.49 -3.21
C GLU A 445 10.73 7.13 -2.77
N ALA A 446 11.62 6.53 -3.54
CA ALA A 446 12.25 5.25 -3.21
C ALA A 446 13.04 5.31 -1.90
N ILE A 447 13.80 6.38 -1.66
CA ILE A 447 14.56 6.60 -0.43
C ILE A 447 13.62 6.77 0.77
N ALA A 448 12.57 7.59 0.63
CA ALA A 448 11.58 7.79 1.68
C ALA A 448 10.89 6.48 2.08
N VAL A 449 10.46 5.69 1.09
CA VAL A 449 9.82 4.39 1.32
C VAL A 449 10.80 3.39 1.94
N ALA A 450 12.04 3.29 1.41
CA ALA A 450 13.05 2.35 1.94
C ALA A 450 13.44 2.63 3.39
N ALA A 451 13.34 3.88 3.85
CA ALA A 451 13.65 4.28 5.21
C ALA A 451 12.54 3.95 6.24
N ARG A 452 11.36 3.53 5.79
CA ARG A 452 10.25 3.13 6.68
C ARG A 452 10.29 1.66 7.07
N PHE A 453 10.98 0.81 6.32
CA PHE A 453 11.06 -0.62 6.61
C PHE A 453 11.79 -0.90 7.91
N GLY A 454 11.33 -1.94 8.64
CA GLY A 454 11.89 -2.37 9.93
C GLY A 454 11.48 -1.52 11.14
N LYS A 455 10.72 -0.44 10.95
CA LYS A 455 10.31 0.49 12.02
C LYS A 455 8.82 0.40 12.38
N GLY A 456 8.06 -0.41 11.66
CA GLY A 456 6.62 -0.50 11.82
C GLY A 456 6.16 -1.15 13.13
N PRO A 457 4.93 -0.82 13.59
CA PRO A 457 4.29 -1.50 14.71
C PRO A 457 4.05 -2.99 14.40
N SER A 458 3.52 -3.73 15.36
CA SER A 458 3.14 -5.15 15.16
C SER A 458 2.14 -5.27 13.99
N CYS A 459 2.16 -6.42 13.28
CA CYS A 459 1.17 -6.73 12.24
C CYS A 459 -0.22 -7.07 12.82
N GLU A 460 -0.49 -6.66 14.05
CA GLU A 460 -1.78 -6.92 14.70
C GLU A 460 -2.87 -6.07 14.05
N VAL A 461 -3.84 -6.75 13.44
CA VAL A 461 -5.03 -6.17 12.83
C VAL A 461 -6.24 -6.94 13.36
N PHE A 462 -7.25 -6.24 13.80
CA PHE A 462 -8.50 -6.88 14.21
C PHE A 462 -9.33 -7.25 13.00
N VAL A 463 -9.49 -8.56 12.78
CA VAL A 463 -10.35 -9.10 11.70
C VAL A 463 -11.72 -9.43 12.33
N PRO A 464 -12.77 -8.66 12.01
CA PRO A 464 -14.09 -8.89 12.60
C PRO A 464 -14.75 -10.17 12.07
N PRO A 465 -15.64 -10.80 12.84
CA PRO A 465 -16.48 -11.88 12.34
C PRO A 465 -17.45 -11.35 11.27
N THR A 466 -18.03 -12.26 10.47
CA THR A 466 -19.06 -11.92 9.47
C THR A 466 -20.28 -11.32 10.15
N VAL A 467 -20.79 -10.18 9.67
CA VAL A 467 -21.79 -9.35 10.35
C VAL A 467 -23.17 -9.46 9.69
N ALA A 468 -24.23 -9.37 10.52
CA ALA A 468 -25.64 -9.43 10.18
C ALA A 468 -26.20 -8.09 9.59
N PRO A 469 -27.48 -8.00 9.14
CA PRO A 469 -28.08 -6.76 8.60
C PRO A 469 -27.95 -5.55 9.53
N ALA A 470 -27.77 -4.34 8.94
CA ALA A 470 -27.44 -3.12 9.66
C ALA A 470 -28.66 -2.43 10.32
N ILE A 471 -28.50 -2.00 11.57
CA ILE A 471 -29.44 -1.13 12.31
C ILE A 471 -28.73 0.14 12.73
N VAL A 472 -29.37 1.29 12.57
CA VAL A 472 -28.86 2.60 13.05
C VAL A 472 -29.47 2.87 14.44
N LEU A 473 -28.62 3.08 15.44
CA LEU A 473 -29.04 3.46 16.78
C LEU A 473 -29.45 4.95 16.83
N SER A 474 -30.42 5.28 17.69
CA SER A 474 -30.69 6.70 17.98
C SER A 474 -29.48 7.32 18.70
N GLU A 475 -29.28 8.65 18.58
CA GLU A 475 -28.16 9.35 19.24
C GLU A 475 -28.09 9.06 20.74
N ALA A 476 -29.23 9.08 21.43
CA ALA A 476 -29.27 8.80 22.86
C ALA A 476 -28.83 7.36 23.17
N GLN A 477 -29.21 6.37 22.33
CA GLN A 477 -28.76 4.98 22.48
C GLN A 477 -27.26 4.85 22.18
N ALA A 478 -26.78 5.47 21.09
CA ALA A 478 -25.37 5.46 20.72
C ALA A 478 -24.49 6.08 21.83
N LYS A 479 -24.87 7.23 22.35
CA LYS A 479 -24.19 7.89 23.48
C LYS A 479 -24.15 6.97 24.71
N LEU A 480 -25.28 6.42 25.13
CA LEU A 480 -25.33 5.52 26.30
C LEU A 480 -24.44 4.28 26.11
N ALA A 481 -24.46 3.69 24.93
CA ALA A 481 -23.62 2.54 24.60
C ALA A 481 -22.13 2.88 24.75
N LEU A 482 -21.68 4.00 24.18
CA LEU A 482 -20.29 4.44 24.25
C LEU A 482 -19.87 4.92 25.65
N ALA A 483 -20.79 5.54 26.41
CA ALA A 483 -20.53 5.92 27.81
C ALA A 483 -20.21 4.73 28.71
N SER A 484 -20.79 3.56 28.45
CA SER A 484 -20.49 2.34 29.21
C SER A 484 -19.05 1.85 29.04
N TYR A 485 -18.38 2.31 27.99
CA TYR A 485 -16.95 2.06 27.71
C TYR A 485 -16.03 3.23 28.11
N GLY A 486 -16.59 4.30 28.70
CA GLY A 486 -15.82 5.40 29.25
C GLY A 486 -15.81 6.69 28.43
N LEU A 487 -16.56 6.78 27.33
CA LEU A 487 -16.67 8.01 26.55
C LEU A 487 -17.37 9.10 27.37
N ALA A 488 -16.74 10.25 27.50
CA ALA A 488 -17.32 11.38 28.21
C ALA A 488 -18.39 12.08 27.37
N LEU A 489 -19.54 12.34 27.98
CA LEU A 489 -20.73 12.94 27.36
C LEU A 489 -21.17 14.20 28.11
N PRO A 490 -21.93 15.11 27.45
CA PRO A 490 -22.65 16.17 28.16
C PRO A 490 -23.65 15.59 29.14
N ARG A 491 -23.91 16.26 30.24
CA ARG A 491 -25.04 15.91 31.09
C ARG A 491 -26.33 16.09 30.26
N SER A 492 -27.14 15.08 30.19
CA SER A 492 -28.30 15.07 29.31
C SER A 492 -29.50 14.41 29.94
N LEU A 493 -30.69 14.79 29.50
CA LEU A 493 -31.96 14.13 29.83
C LEU A 493 -32.84 13.99 28.62
N ARG A 494 -33.39 12.79 28.47
CA ARG A 494 -34.31 12.46 27.37
C ARG A 494 -35.75 12.64 27.80
N LEU A 495 -36.56 13.28 26.95
CA LEU A 495 -37.95 13.59 27.22
C LEU A 495 -38.86 13.07 26.10
N ALA A 496 -39.96 12.43 26.50
CA ALA A 496 -40.99 11.99 25.55
C ALA A 496 -41.93 13.12 25.08
N GLY A 497 -41.78 14.31 25.65
CA GLY A 497 -42.60 15.49 25.30
C GLY A 497 -42.08 16.77 25.92
N SER A 498 -42.72 17.90 25.62
CA SER A 498 -42.26 19.23 26.05
C SER A 498 -42.69 19.62 27.48
N ALA A 499 -43.60 18.87 28.12
CA ALA A 499 -44.15 19.25 29.41
C ALA A 499 -43.12 19.27 30.55
N GLU A 500 -42.07 18.45 30.48
CA GLU A 500 -41.02 18.34 31.52
C GLU A 500 -39.82 19.27 31.28
N LEU A 501 -39.78 19.99 30.15
CA LEU A 501 -38.65 20.89 29.80
C LEU A 501 -38.28 21.89 30.91
N PRO A 502 -39.22 22.59 31.61
CA PRO A 502 -38.86 23.50 32.66
C PRO A 502 -38.19 22.86 33.86
N ALA A 503 -38.58 21.62 34.22
CA ALA A 503 -37.97 20.87 35.30
C ALA A 503 -36.53 20.42 34.95
N VAL A 504 -36.35 19.96 33.72
CA VAL A 504 -35.04 19.55 33.19
C VAL A 504 -34.07 20.73 33.07
N ALA A 505 -34.56 21.90 32.63
CA ALA A 505 -33.76 23.12 32.55
C ALA A 505 -33.21 23.53 33.94
N LYS A 506 -34.02 23.39 35.00
CA LYS A 506 -33.57 23.63 36.38
C LYS A 506 -32.51 22.65 36.89
N GLN A 507 -32.59 21.40 36.41
CA GLN A 507 -31.64 20.35 36.80
C GLN A 507 -30.28 20.50 36.12
N LEU A 508 -30.29 20.80 34.78
CA LEU A 508 -29.06 20.91 34.00
C LEU A 508 -28.39 22.27 34.11
N GLY A 509 -29.19 23.35 34.24
CA GLY A 509 -28.71 24.75 34.23
C GLY A 509 -28.50 25.25 32.78
N PHE A 510 -28.59 26.57 32.58
CA PHE A 510 -28.35 27.24 31.31
C PHE A 510 -26.86 27.61 31.15
N PRO A 511 -26.35 27.68 29.90
CA PRO A 511 -27.04 27.48 28.64
C PRO A 511 -27.23 25.99 28.28
N LEU A 512 -28.27 25.71 27.45
CA LEU A 512 -28.65 24.36 27.05
C LEU A 512 -28.60 24.17 25.54
N VAL A 513 -28.57 22.92 25.12
CA VAL A 513 -28.79 22.44 23.75
C VAL A 513 -30.06 21.60 23.75
N LEU A 514 -30.96 21.85 22.80
CA LEU A 514 -32.16 21.06 22.55
C LEU A 514 -32.02 20.32 21.23
N LYS A 515 -32.20 19.01 21.24
CA LYS A 515 -32.17 18.16 20.07
C LYS A 515 -33.47 17.38 19.91
N GLY A 516 -34.04 17.36 18.71
CA GLY A 516 -35.20 16.53 18.36
C GLY A 516 -34.77 15.09 18.09
N GLU A 517 -35.53 14.13 18.63
CA GLU A 517 -35.31 12.71 18.34
C GLU A 517 -36.16 12.21 17.17
N GLY A 518 -35.68 11.18 16.48
CA GLY A 518 -36.40 10.55 15.34
C GLY A 518 -36.35 11.35 14.04
N VAL A 519 -35.53 12.41 13.96
CA VAL A 519 -35.33 13.24 12.76
C VAL A 519 -33.98 12.87 12.11
N ALA A 520 -34.03 12.50 10.84
CA ALA A 520 -32.80 12.30 10.06
C ALA A 520 -32.17 13.65 9.71
N HIS A 521 -30.83 13.73 9.63
CA HIS A 521 -30.09 14.96 9.33
C HIS A 521 -30.54 16.16 10.18
N LYS A 522 -30.45 16.00 11.49
CA LYS A 522 -31.02 16.90 12.50
C LYS A 522 -30.67 18.38 12.32
N THR A 523 -29.45 18.68 11.94
CA THR A 523 -28.97 20.06 11.73
C THR A 523 -29.68 20.71 10.53
N ASP A 524 -29.76 20.02 9.41
CA ASP A 524 -30.44 20.54 8.20
C ASP A 524 -31.96 20.66 8.37
N ALA A 525 -32.52 19.74 9.17
CA ALA A 525 -33.95 19.73 9.48
C ALA A 525 -34.37 20.75 10.57
N GLY A 526 -33.43 21.54 11.12
CA GLY A 526 -33.69 22.45 12.23
C GLY A 526 -34.05 21.74 13.55
N ALA A 527 -33.63 20.50 13.72
CA ALA A 527 -33.87 19.68 14.91
C ALA A 527 -32.76 19.77 15.97
N VAL A 528 -31.86 20.76 15.87
CA VAL A 528 -30.85 21.11 16.86
C VAL A 528 -30.86 22.61 17.11
N VAL A 529 -31.03 23.03 18.36
CA VAL A 529 -30.96 24.45 18.80
C VAL A 529 -29.94 24.55 19.91
N VAL A 530 -28.90 25.33 19.69
CA VAL A 530 -27.80 25.59 20.64
C VAL A 530 -27.93 26.96 21.26
N GLY A 531 -27.26 27.18 22.39
CA GLY A 531 -27.19 28.50 23.02
C GLY A 531 -28.52 28.97 23.66
N ILE A 532 -29.30 28.02 24.16
CA ILE A 532 -30.56 28.33 24.86
C ILE A 532 -30.23 28.82 26.25
N ASN A 533 -30.56 30.10 26.55
CA ASN A 533 -30.10 30.78 27.76
C ASN A 533 -31.19 30.94 28.83
N ASP A 534 -32.47 30.66 28.50
CA ASP A 534 -33.58 30.74 29.44
C ASP A 534 -34.73 29.77 29.07
N GLU A 535 -35.68 29.63 29.99
CA GLU A 535 -36.83 28.74 29.88
C GLU A 535 -37.76 29.13 28.74
N ALA A 536 -37.92 30.42 28.49
CA ALA A 536 -38.83 30.91 27.41
C ALA A 536 -38.25 30.54 26.05
N ALA A 537 -36.94 30.70 25.83
CA ALA A 537 -36.27 30.32 24.64
C ALA A 537 -36.30 28.77 24.41
N LEU A 538 -36.18 27.99 25.50
CA LEU A 538 -36.27 26.53 25.44
C LEU A 538 -37.65 26.06 24.99
N LEU A 539 -38.72 26.63 25.56
CA LEU A 539 -40.09 26.30 25.18
C LEU A 539 -40.42 26.73 23.75
N ALA A 540 -39.90 27.89 23.32
CA ALA A 540 -40.05 28.38 21.96
C ALA A 540 -39.33 27.48 20.95
N ALA A 541 -38.13 27.07 21.26
CA ALA A 541 -37.36 26.14 20.42
C ALA A 541 -38.08 24.78 20.27
N ALA A 542 -38.53 24.20 21.37
CA ALA A 542 -39.29 22.95 21.35
C ALA A 542 -40.59 23.02 20.54
N LYS A 543 -41.29 24.16 20.58
CA LYS A 543 -42.50 24.37 19.82
C LYS A 543 -42.26 24.51 18.31
N ALA A 544 -41.12 25.07 17.92
CA ALA A 544 -40.75 25.27 16.51
C ALA A 544 -40.10 23.99 15.90
N MET A 545 -39.60 23.11 16.71
CA MET A 545 -38.84 21.91 16.27
C MET A 545 -39.77 20.84 15.70
N PRO A 546 -39.40 20.17 14.57
CA PRO A 546 -40.21 19.10 13.94
C PRO A 546 -40.06 17.77 14.67
N ALA A 547 -40.16 17.74 16.01
CA ALA A 547 -40.01 16.56 16.83
C ALA A 547 -41.01 16.56 18.00
N THR A 548 -41.38 15.39 18.49
CA THR A 548 -42.24 15.18 19.64
C THR A 548 -41.52 14.71 20.88
N SER A 549 -40.32 14.15 20.72
CA SER A 549 -39.39 13.75 21.79
C SER A 549 -38.10 14.53 21.68
N PHE A 550 -37.45 14.76 22.82
CA PHE A 550 -36.32 15.68 22.90
C PHE A 550 -35.19 15.09 23.74
N LEU A 551 -33.96 15.38 23.32
CA LEU A 551 -32.75 15.25 24.14
C LEU A 551 -32.31 16.66 24.54
N VAL A 552 -32.26 16.95 25.86
CA VAL A 552 -31.80 18.21 26.41
C VAL A 552 -30.44 18.00 27.03
N GLU A 553 -29.46 18.82 26.64
CA GLU A 553 -28.07 18.69 27.08
C GLU A 553 -27.52 20.00 27.61
N GLU A 554 -26.57 19.92 28.56
CA GLU A 554 -25.75 21.08 28.92
C GLU A 554 -24.94 21.53 27.70
N MET A 555 -24.77 22.84 27.54
CA MET A 555 -23.91 23.38 26.50
C MET A 555 -22.45 23.38 26.94
N ILE A 556 -21.56 22.79 26.12
CA ILE A 556 -20.12 22.81 26.37
C ILE A 556 -19.56 24.15 25.89
N LEU A 557 -18.90 24.90 26.80
CA LEU A 557 -18.43 26.27 26.52
C LEU A 557 -16.90 26.40 26.45
N ASP A 558 -16.18 25.40 26.92
CA ASP A 558 -14.71 25.36 27.01
C ASP A 558 -14.04 24.63 25.83
N THR A 559 -14.67 24.66 24.67
CA THR A 559 -14.13 24.03 23.46
C THR A 559 -13.08 24.92 22.81
N THR A 560 -11.90 24.36 22.58
CA THR A 560 -10.82 24.99 21.80
C THR A 560 -10.80 24.46 20.36
N VAL A 561 -11.01 23.16 20.16
CA VAL A 561 -11.01 22.48 18.87
C VAL A 561 -12.13 21.45 18.82
N GLU A 562 -12.82 21.39 17.69
CA GLU A 562 -13.76 20.31 17.38
C GLU A 562 -13.08 19.26 16.50
N LEU A 563 -13.17 17.99 16.93
CA LEU A 563 -12.62 16.85 16.20
C LEU A 563 -13.74 15.90 15.76
N LEU A 564 -13.47 15.15 14.70
CA LEU A 564 -14.26 14.00 14.28
C LEU A 564 -13.49 12.71 14.59
N ILE A 565 -14.18 11.74 15.21
CA ILE A 565 -13.74 10.35 15.33
C ILE A 565 -14.70 9.51 14.49
N GLY A 566 -14.21 8.97 13.38
CA GLY A 566 -14.93 8.02 12.53
C GLY A 566 -14.29 6.65 12.59
N ILE A 567 -15.07 5.58 12.79
CA ILE A 567 -14.60 4.20 12.65
C ILE A 567 -15.55 3.46 11.72
N ILE A 568 -14.99 2.91 10.64
CA ILE A 568 -15.77 2.19 9.64
C ILE A 568 -15.18 0.81 9.46
N LEU A 569 -16.04 -0.21 9.39
CA LEU A 569 -15.65 -1.54 8.93
C LEU A 569 -15.55 -1.53 7.41
N ASP A 570 -14.32 -1.38 6.92
CA ASP A 570 -14.00 -1.51 5.50
C ASP A 570 -13.84 -3.00 5.16
N PRO A 571 -14.61 -3.53 4.18
CA PRO A 571 -14.59 -4.96 3.86
C PRO A 571 -13.22 -5.48 3.40
N ALA A 572 -12.37 -4.60 2.84
CA ALA A 572 -11.04 -4.95 2.33
C ALA A 572 -9.93 -4.75 3.37
N HIS A 573 -10.13 -3.83 4.33
CA HIS A 573 -9.05 -3.37 5.21
C HIS A 573 -9.31 -3.61 6.70
N GLY A 574 -10.50 -4.10 7.09
CA GLY A 574 -10.92 -4.20 8.49
C GLY A 574 -11.36 -2.85 9.06
N TYR A 575 -11.21 -2.64 10.36
CA TYR A 575 -11.65 -1.38 10.99
C TYR A 575 -10.65 -0.25 10.76
N VAL A 576 -11.12 0.79 10.08
CA VAL A 576 -10.38 2.03 9.80
C VAL A 576 -10.87 3.11 10.76
N LEU A 577 -10.00 3.56 11.65
CA LEU A 577 -10.19 4.75 12.48
C LEU A 577 -9.71 5.98 11.71
N THR A 578 -10.57 6.98 11.58
CA THR A 578 -10.23 8.28 11.01
C THR A 578 -10.41 9.37 12.06
N LEU A 579 -9.35 10.13 12.30
CA LEU A 579 -9.37 11.36 13.07
C LEU A 579 -9.32 12.54 12.11
N ALA A 580 -10.20 13.52 12.30
CA ALA A 580 -10.27 14.68 11.41
C ALA A 580 -10.64 15.96 12.15
N ALA A 581 -10.46 17.11 11.49
CA ALA A 581 -11.08 18.35 11.92
C ALA A 581 -12.60 18.17 11.91
N GLY A 582 -13.27 18.45 13.02
CA GLY A 582 -14.70 18.24 13.24
C GLY A 582 -15.56 19.48 13.01
N GLY A 583 -16.85 19.34 13.30
CA GLY A 583 -17.83 20.42 13.18
C GLY A 583 -18.24 20.71 11.73
N THR A 584 -18.75 21.91 11.50
CA THR A 584 -19.31 22.33 10.20
C THR A 584 -18.26 22.51 9.09
N MET A 585 -16.97 22.51 9.45
CA MET A 585 -15.87 22.72 8.49
C MET A 585 -15.22 21.41 8.01
N THR A 586 -15.69 20.27 8.47
CA THR A 586 -15.10 18.95 8.18
C THR A 586 -14.89 18.70 6.68
N GLU A 587 -15.95 18.88 5.88
CA GLU A 587 -15.92 18.65 4.44
C GLU A 587 -15.05 19.68 3.68
N ILE A 588 -14.98 20.91 4.18
CA ILE A 588 -14.21 21.98 3.54
C ILE A 588 -12.72 21.83 3.78
N LEU A 589 -12.33 21.50 5.03
CA LEU A 589 -10.92 21.38 5.42
C LEU A 589 -10.28 20.13 4.85
N ASN A 590 -11.05 19.04 4.72
CA ASN A 590 -10.56 17.72 4.29
C ASN A 590 -9.21 17.36 4.94
N ASP A 591 -9.14 17.55 6.28
CA ASP A 591 -7.96 17.35 7.10
C ASP A 591 -8.17 16.14 7.99
N SER A 592 -7.61 15.02 7.59
CA SER A 592 -7.84 13.74 8.25
C SER A 592 -6.59 12.86 8.29
N ALA A 593 -6.54 11.96 9.27
CA ALA A 593 -5.54 10.92 9.42
C ALA A 593 -6.22 9.60 9.76
N SER A 594 -5.94 8.55 8.98
CA SER A 594 -6.51 7.22 9.17
C SER A 594 -5.49 6.22 9.69
N VAL A 595 -5.93 5.30 10.54
CA VAL A 595 -5.14 4.20 11.12
C VAL A 595 -6.01 2.95 11.28
N ILE A 596 -5.39 1.77 11.28
CA ILE A 596 -6.09 0.49 11.48
C ILE A 596 -6.19 0.14 12.96
N LEU A 597 -7.34 -0.38 13.40
CA LEU A 597 -7.51 -0.91 14.75
C LEU A 597 -6.84 -2.31 14.92
N PRO A 598 -6.35 -2.61 16.15
CA PRO A 598 -6.35 -1.79 17.35
C PRO A 598 -5.24 -0.73 17.36
N VAL A 599 -5.45 0.40 18.04
CA VAL A 599 -4.46 1.46 18.20
C VAL A 599 -4.04 1.63 19.65
N THR A 600 -2.81 2.08 19.85
CA THR A 600 -2.29 2.54 21.14
C THR A 600 -2.47 4.05 21.31
N GLY A 601 -2.38 4.56 22.55
CA GLY A 601 -2.44 6.00 22.80
C GLY A 601 -1.39 6.78 22.00
N GLN A 602 -0.17 6.23 21.84
CA GLN A 602 0.88 6.88 21.05
C GLN A 602 0.49 6.98 19.56
N GLN A 603 -0.11 5.94 19.00
CA GLN A 603 -0.57 5.97 17.60
C GLN A 603 -1.70 6.97 17.36
N VAL A 604 -2.55 7.19 18.38
CA VAL A 604 -3.56 8.27 18.35
C VAL A 604 -2.88 9.64 18.33
N LEU A 605 -1.88 9.86 19.19
CA LEU A 605 -1.10 11.11 19.21
C LEU A 605 -0.36 11.36 17.89
N ASP A 606 0.25 10.31 17.32
CA ASP A 606 0.92 10.38 16.04
C ASP A 606 -0.06 10.71 14.89
N ALA A 607 -1.28 10.17 14.92
CA ALA A 607 -2.33 10.49 13.97
C ALA A 607 -2.80 11.95 14.10
N LEU A 608 -3.00 12.45 15.34
CA LEU A 608 -3.34 13.86 15.59
C LEU A 608 -2.24 14.82 15.12
N ALA A 609 -0.97 14.44 15.25
CA ALA A 609 0.16 15.26 14.81
C ALA A 609 0.25 15.38 13.27
N ARG A 610 -0.36 14.47 12.51
CA ARG A 610 -0.43 14.53 11.03
C ARG A 610 -1.50 15.49 10.51
N LEU A 611 -2.45 15.92 11.36
CA LEU A 611 -3.48 16.87 10.96
C LEU A 611 -2.89 18.27 10.72
N ARG A 612 -3.39 18.98 9.71
CA ARG A 612 -3.00 20.38 9.46
C ARG A 612 -3.42 21.30 10.61
N ILE A 613 -4.49 20.92 11.33
CA ILE A 613 -4.93 21.63 12.54
C ILE A 613 -4.12 21.29 13.80
N ALA A 614 -3.12 20.40 13.74
CA ALA A 614 -2.30 20.01 14.89
C ALA A 614 -1.75 21.21 15.71
N PRO A 615 -1.30 22.32 15.09
CA PRO A 615 -0.88 23.49 15.86
C PRO A 615 -1.97 24.09 16.76
N LEU A 616 -3.25 23.92 16.44
CA LEU A 616 -4.36 24.38 17.29
C LEU A 616 -4.48 23.51 18.54
N LEU A 617 -4.14 22.21 18.44
CA LEU A 617 -4.12 21.30 19.58
C LEU A 617 -3.04 21.66 20.60
N ASP A 618 -1.93 22.24 20.14
CA ASP A 618 -0.79 22.67 20.97
C ASP A 618 -0.94 24.10 21.54
N GLY A 619 -2.04 24.78 21.18
CA GLY A 619 -2.28 26.18 21.53
C GLY A 619 -1.73 27.14 20.47
N TYR A 620 -2.61 27.96 19.91
CA TYR A 620 -2.27 28.87 18.82
C TYR A 620 -2.73 30.29 19.13
N ARG A 621 -1.86 31.28 18.93
CA ARG A 621 -2.14 32.74 19.12
C ARG A 621 -2.77 33.07 20.48
N GLY A 622 -2.35 32.39 21.56
CA GLY A 622 -2.82 32.67 22.94
C GLY A 622 -4.00 31.81 23.37
N ALA A 623 -4.55 30.93 22.51
CA ALA A 623 -5.47 29.90 22.95
C ALA A 623 -4.74 28.85 23.79
N ALA A 624 -5.40 28.33 24.82
CA ALA A 624 -4.85 27.25 25.63
C ALA A 624 -4.76 25.95 24.80
N PRO A 625 -3.72 25.11 25.00
CA PRO A 625 -3.66 23.80 24.41
C PRO A 625 -4.81 22.92 24.88
N VAL A 626 -5.21 21.96 24.03
CA VAL A 626 -6.21 20.97 24.42
C VAL A 626 -5.58 19.86 25.26
N ASN A 627 -6.38 19.20 26.08
CA ASN A 627 -5.98 17.98 26.78
C ASN A 627 -5.96 16.80 25.79
N LYS A 628 -4.76 16.50 25.23
CA LYS A 628 -4.57 15.40 24.27
C LYS A 628 -4.82 14.04 24.92
N ASP A 629 -4.53 13.86 26.20
CA ASP A 629 -4.80 12.60 26.91
C ASP A 629 -6.31 12.32 26.98
N ALA A 630 -7.14 13.34 27.18
CA ALA A 630 -8.59 13.20 27.14
C ALA A 630 -9.11 12.81 25.74
N ILE A 631 -8.45 13.27 24.67
CA ILE A 631 -8.77 12.83 23.29
C ILE A 631 -8.36 11.37 23.09
N VAL A 632 -7.18 10.98 23.58
CA VAL A 632 -6.71 9.58 23.53
C VAL A 632 -7.68 8.68 24.29
N ASP A 633 -8.10 9.04 25.49
CA ASP A 633 -9.06 8.27 26.30
C ASP A 633 -10.40 8.10 25.56
N ALA A 634 -10.89 9.17 24.91
CA ALA A 634 -12.12 9.09 24.12
C ALA A 634 -11.98 8.10 22.94
N VAL A 635 -10.88 8.15 22.19
CA VAL A 635 -10.62 7.23 21.08
C VAL A 635 -10.50 5.80 21.57
N LEU A 636 -9.79 5.54 22.67
CA LEU A 636 -9.62 4.19 23.23
C LEU A 636 -10.93 3.65 23.82
N ALA A 637 -11.80 4.51 24.37
CA ALA A 637 -13.15 4.12 24.79
C ALA A 637 -14.01 3.66 23.62
N VAL A 638 -13.98 4.42 22.50
CA VAL A 638 -14.68 4.03 21.25
C VAL A 638 -14.10 2.74 20.66
N GLN A 639 -12.78 2.60 20.62
CA GLN A 639 -12.13 1.37 20.20
C GLN A 639 -12.57 0.17 21.05
N SER A 640 -12.64 0.32 22.36
CA SER A 640 -13.05 -0.77 23.27
C SER A 640 -14.47 -1.24 22.95
N TYR A 641 -15.37 -0.32 22.63
CA TYR A 641 -16.71 -0.64 22.12
C TYR A 641 -16.64 -1.40 20.80
N VAL A 642 -15.84 -0.93 19.82
CA VAL A 642 -15.70 -1.56 18.50
C VAL A 642 -15.21 -3.00 18.62
N LEU A 643 -14.20 -3.24 19.44
CA LEU A 643 -13.62 -4.58 19.60
C LEU A 643 -14.56 -5.56 20.31
N ALA A 644 -15.46 -5.04 21.16
CA ALA A 644 -16.45 -5.88 21.88
C ALA A 644 -17.74 -6.11 21.09
N GLU A 645 -18.23 -5.08 20.39
CA GLU A 645 -19.59 -5.06 19.83
C GLU A 645 -19.62 -5.20 18.31
N THR A 646 -18.47 -5.05 17.65
CA THR A 646 -18.26 -5.18 16.20
C THR A 646 -19.27 -4.41 15.33
N PRO A 647 -19.48 -3.10 15.53
CA PRO A 647 -20.39 -2.29 14.72
C PRO A 647 -19.89 -2.13 13.29
N PHE A 648 -20.73 -1.72 12.35
CA PHE A 648 -20.33 -1.37 10.99
C PHE A 648 -19.67 0.00 10.93
N GLU A 649 -20.20 0.94 11.71
CA GLU A 649 -19.80 2.34 11.67
C GLU A 649 -20.03 3.00 13.01
N ILE A 650 -19.10 3.86 13.39
CA ILE A 650 -19.26 4.83 14.48
C ILE A 650 -18.77 6.18 13.98
N GLU A 651 -19.56 7.22 14.23
CA GLU A 651 -19.15 8.60 14.03
C GLU A 651 -19.41 9.41 15.30
N ILE A 652 -18.41 10.16 15.75
CA ILE A 652 -18.52 11.19 16.78
C ILE A 652 -18.14 12.50 16.11
N ASN A 653 -19.11 13.39 15.95
CA ASN A 653 -18.89 14.68 15.30
C ASN A 653 -19.89 15.74 15.81
N PRO A 654 -19.40 16.67 16.67
CA PRO A 654 -18.02 16.83 17.10
C PRO A 654 -17.65 16.13 18.43
N LEU A 655 -16.39 15.80 18.59
CA LEU A 655 -15.72 15.65 19.89
C LEU A 655 -15.21 17.04 20.27
N MET A 656 -15.85 17.67 21.27
CA MET A 656 -15.53 19.01 21.74
C MET A 656 -14.33 18.93 22.69
N SER A 657 -13.16 19.38 22.22
CA SER A 657 -11.89 19.26 22.93
C SER A 657 -11.45 20.60 23.51
N GLY A 658 -11.23 20.64 24.81
CA GLY A 658 -10.78 21.80 25.57
C GLY A 658 -9.53 21.51 26.40
N PRO A 659 -9.08 22.48 27.23
CA PRO A 659 -7.89 22.34 28.07
C PRO A 659 -7.96 21.20 29.10
N ASP A 660 -9.17 20.90 29.61
CA ASP A 660 -9.34 19.95 30.70
C ASP A 660 -9.97 18.62 30.28
N ARG A 661 -10.73 18.60 29.17
CA ARG A 661 -11.59 17.48 28.77
C ARG A 661 -11.87 17.40 27.29
N ALA A 662 -12.33 16.23 26.83
CA ALA A 662 -12.89 15.98 25.50
C ALA A 662 -14.29 15.36 25.67
N ILE A 663 -15.33 15.98 25.11
CA ILE A 663 -16.74 15.62 25.31
C ILE A 663 -17.38 15.31 23.94
N ALA A 664 -17.97 14.14 23.78
CA ALA A 664 -18.69 13.78 22.56
C ALA A 664 -20.08 14.44 22.54
N ALA A 665 -20.22 15.45 21.68
CA ALA A 665 -21.48 16.20 21.58
C ALA A 665 -22.53 15.47 20.75
N ASP A 666 -22.12 14.71 19.72
CA ASP A 666 -22.99 13.85 18.92
C ASP A 666 -22.35 12.49 18.68
N ALA A 667 -23.16 11.46 18.47
CA ALA A 667 -22.71 10.11 18.17
C ALA A 667 -23.71 9.36 17.30
N LEU A 668 -23.20 8.70 16.27
CA LEU A 668 -23.91 7.77 15.40
C LEU A 668 -23.28 6.38 15.51
N ILE A 669 -24.10 5.35 15.59
CA ILE A 669 -23.66 3.95 15.50
C ILE A 669 -24.56 3.20 14.53
N THR A 670 -23.95 2.53 13.57
CA THR A 670 -24.57 1.53 12.72
C THR A 670 -24.05 0.15 13.15
N THR A 671 -24.93 -0.75 13.59
CA THR A 671 -24.57 -2.09 14.09
C THR A 671 -25.38 -3.18 13.42
N GLY A 672 -24.99 -4.45 13.57
CA GLY A 672 -25.76 -5.59 13.08
C GLY A 672 -26.95 -5.92 13.99
N GLU A 673 -28.02 -6.52 13.43
CA GLU A 673 -29.09 -7.12 14.23
C GLU A 673 -28.52 -8.21 15.14
N ARG A 674 -28.75 -8.09 16.43
CA ARG A 674 -28.48 -9.20 17.37
C ARG A 674 -29.68 -10.13 17.36
N HIS A 675 -29.46 -11.36 16.97
CA HIS A 675 -30.37 -12.43 17.32
C HIS A 675 -30.02 -12.85 18.76
N ASP A 676 -30.83 -12.37 19.74
CA ASP A 676 -30.80 -12.84 21.14
C ASP A 676 -31.11 -14.34 21.22
#